data_00b057166e84dccb4bff028385549919
#
_entry.id   00b057166e84dccb4bff028385549919
#
_cell.length_a   1.000
_cell.length_b   1.000
_cell.length_c   1.000
_cell.angle_alpha   90.00
_cell.angle_beta   90.00
_cell.angle_gamma   90.00
#
_symmetry.space_group_name_H-M   'P 1'
#
loop_
_entity.id
_entity.type
_entity.pdbx_description
1 polymer ?
#
loop_
_entity_poly.entity_id
_entity_poly.type
_entity_poly.pdbx_seq_one_letter_code
_entity_poly.pdbx_strand_id
1 'polypeptide(L)'
;MINDLALILIVASTVTLLFKKLKQPLVLGYIMAGFIVSPHMPYTMTVMDTVDIKTWADIGVMFLLFSLGLDFSFKKIIKMGITPVITTLTIIFAMMTLGIVVGHAFDWKRMDCIFLGGMLAMSSTTIIYKAFTDMGLRQQKFAQPVMSVLILEDILAIVMMVMLSAIASGNNPDGGEMIGSVVKIGFFLVLWFVVGIFAVPWFLRSTRKLINNETLLIVSLGLCCLMAVVSTKVGFSSAFGAFVMGSILAETIEAAKIEKLVAPVKDLFGAVFFVSVGMLVDPKIIVEYAIPIAVLVLTILLGQSIFGTFGFLIGGQSLKSAMRCGFSMAQIGEFSFIIASLGLSLHVTGEFLYPVVVAVSVITTFLTPYMIRLSVPSYNVLERHLPKTWVRALNNITLSHPSSAPKSNWHSLIAQMARITLIYSILSVATIALMLTFFLPFIRRMMPGMHWWANGICGVLTVMFIAPFLRAIVMKKNHSEEFRALWNDSRSNRMPLLVTILVRLIIASAFVFYICNYLTRFTNALMMTIALAVVGIMILSRGLKKQSIKMERMFVQNLRSRDIEQQVLGLKKPLYEGHLLDRDIHISEIEIPENSTWSGLCLADLRLSNRFGIHVSSILRGHRRINIPGGDDIVFPGDKLQVIGSDSQLTAAHAALAVDIEPDDPDIEKREMRLSQIIIDKHSPFVGKTLPETGLRSEFNCMVVGREEGKENLSMVGATYKMRLGDILWIVGEDEALRRLQDANRGV
;
A
#
# COMPACT_ATOMS: atom_id res chain seq x y z
N MET A 1 9.55 22.45 -22.29
CA MET A 1 8.97 21.13 -21.98
C MET A 1 9.94 19.96 -22.20
N ILE A 2 10.34 19.56 -23.46
CA ILE A 2 11.23 18.39 -23.66
C ILE A 2 12.62 18.62 -23.06
N ASN A 3 13.21 19.80 -23.24
CA ASN A 3 14.53 20.15 -22.69
C ASN A 3 14.51 20.13 -21.15
N ASP A 4 13.44 20.63 -20.54
CA ASP A 4 13.29 20.66 -19.08
C ASP A 4 13.11 19.25 -18.52
N LEU A 5 12.30 18.42 -19.19
CA LEU A 5 12.16 17.01 -18.81
C LEU A 5 13.46 16.24 -18.96
N ALA A 6 14.22 16.46 -20.04
CA ALA A 6 15.52 15.85 -20.24
C ALA A 6 16.52 16.27 -19.16
N LEU A 7 16.57 17.57 -18.82
CA LEU A 7 17.42 18.09 -17.75
C LEU A 7 17.07 17.43 -16.41
N ILE A 8 15.78 17.41 -16.06
CA ILE A 8 15.28 16.79 -14.83
C ILE A 8 15.71 15.32 -14.75
N LEU A 9 15.46 14.53 -15.79
CA LEU A 9 15.76 13.11 -15.79
C LEU A 9 17.27 12.82 -15.74
N ILE A 10 18.09 13.60 -16.45
CA ILE A 10 19.56 13.46 -16.45
C ILE A 10 20.12 13.76 -15.06
N VAL A 11 19.73 14.90 -14.47
CA VAL A 11 20.24 15.28 -13.15
C VAL A 11 19.70 14.36 -12.07
N ALA A 12 18.39 13.99 -12.13
CA ALA A 12 17.82 13.05 -11.22
C ALA A 12 18.52 11.69 -11.27
N SER A 13 18.80 11.15 -12.46
CA SER A 13 19.51 9.87 -12.59
C SER A 13 20.92 9.94 -11.99
N THR A 14 21.66 10.99 -12.28
CA THR A 14 23.04 11.17 -11.78
C THR A 14 23.09 11.28 -10.26
N VAL A 15 22.23 12.13 -9.68
CA VAL A 15 22.18 12.36 -8.23
C VAL A 15 21.67 11.13 -7.50
N THR A 16 20.65 10.44 -8.02
CA THR A 16 20.12 9.24 -7.38
C THR A 16 21.10 8.07 -7.41
N LEU A 17 21.91 7.91 -8.47
CA LEU A 17 23.01 6.94 -8.50
C LEU A 17 24.04 7.23 -7.39
N LEU A 18 24.37 8.52 -7.18
CA LEU A 18 25.25 8.92 -6.09
C LEU A 18 24.64 8.58 -4.72
N PHE A 19 23.35 8.90 -4.50
CA PHE A 19 22.64 8.60 -3.24
C PHE A 19 22.51 7.10 -3.01
N LYS A 20 22.29 6.30 -4.05
CA LYS A 20 22.31 4.83 -3.96
C LYS A 20 23.68 4.31 -3.53
N LYS A 21 24.78 4.86 -4.07
CA LYS A 21 26.15 4.52 -3.65
C LYS A 21 26.40 4.90 -2.18
N LEU A 22 25.82 6.02 -1.71
CA LEU A 22 25.88 6.46 -0.33
C LEU A 22 24.91 5.70 0.60
N LYS A 23 24.16 4.72 0.10
CA LYS A 23 23.12 3.95 0.82
C LYS A 23 22.03 4.86 1.41
N GLN A 24 21.74 5.98 0.78
CA GLN A 24 20.69 6.92 1.18
C GLN A 24 19.37 6.65 0.43
N PRO A 25 18.20 7.06 0.99
CA PRO A 25 16.92 6.96 0.30
C PRO A 25 16.91 7.68 -1.04
N LEU A 26 16.36 7.05 -2.11
CA LEU A 26 16.29 7.61 -3.46
C LEU A 26 15.50 8.93 -3.51
N VAL A 27 14.47 9.06 -2.66
CA VAL A 27 13.64 10.27 -2.54
C VAL A 27 14.49 11.49 -2.22
N LEU A 28 15.47 11.37 -1.31
CA LEU A 28 16.41 12.46 -1.03
C LEU A 28 17.24 12.83 -2.26
N GLY A 29 17.63 11.83 -3.05
CA GLY A 29 18.33 12.05 -4.32
C GLY A 29 17.51 12.86 -5.31
N TYR A 30 16.21 12.57 -5.43
CA TYR A 30 15.30 13.34 -6.30
C TYR A 30 15.10 14.77 -5.82
N ILE A 31 14.89 14.97 -4.51
CA ILE A 31 14.76 16.34 -3.94
C ILE A 31 16.05 17.15 -4.16
N MET A 32 17.21 16.54 -3.92
CA MET A 32 18.51 17.20 -4.17
C MET A 32 18.75 17.49 -5.66
N ALA A 33 18.32 16.59 -6.54
CA ALA A 33 18.37 16.85 -7.98
C ALA A 33 17.51 18.06 -8.36
N GLY A 34 16.31 18.16 -7.79
CA GLY A 34 15.41 19.29 -7.97
C GLY A 34 16.01 20.60 -7.45
N PHE A 35 16.63 20.56 -6.29
CA PHE A 35 17.33 21.72 -5.72
C PHE A 35 18.45 22.23 -6.65
N ILE A 36 19.21 21.31 -7.27
CA ILE A 36 20.29 21.65 -8.21
C ILE A 36 19.76 22.32 -9.49
N VAL A 37 18.63 21.85 -10.04
CA VAL A 37 18.03 22.41 -11.28
C VAL A 37 17.02 23.53 -11.01
N SER A 38 16.89 23.95 -9.75
CA SER A 38 15.96 24.99 -9.32
C SER A 38 16.22 26.34 -10.03
N PRO A 39 15.17 27.07 -10.44
CA PRO A 39 15.29 28.44 -10.92
C PRO A 39 15.96 29.41 -9.93
N HIS A 40 15.98 29.05 -8.65
CA HIS A 40 16.59 29.84 -7.58
C HIS A 40 18.12 29.66 -7.45
N MET A 41 18.72 28.72 -8.22
CA MET A 41 20.15 28.46 -8.22
C MET A 41 20.86 29.26 -9.32
N PRO A 42 21.77 30.18 -8.96
CA PRO A 42 22.35 31.12 -9.94
C PRO A 42 23.41 30.53 -10.86
N TYR A 43 23.91 29.32 -10.63
CA TYR A 43 25.09 28.77 -11.33
C TYR A 43 24.82 27.45 -12.08
N THR A 44 23.60 26.97 -12.12
CA THR A 44 23.23 25.68 -12.75
C THR A 44 22.32 25.90 -13.94
N MET A 45 22.23 24.90 -14.85
CA MET A 45 21.18 24.87 -15.87
C MET A 45 19.84 24.76 -15.18
N THR A 46 18.98 25.73 -15.35
CA THR A 46 17.70 25.85 -14.68
C THR A 46 16.55 25.49 -15.63
N VAL A 47 15.49 24.97 -15.05
CA VAL A 47 14.23 24.74 -15.74
C VAL A 47 13.57 26.06 -16.09
N MET A 48 13.11 26.23 -17.35
CA MET A 48 12.50 27.47 -17.83
C MET A 48 10.99 27.52 -17.64
N ASP A 49 10.29 26.38 -17.73
CA ASP A 49 8.84 26.32 -17.63
C ASP A 49 8.38 25.60 -16.35
N THR A 50 8.12 26.41 -15.33
CA THR A 50 7.67 25.91 -14.02
C THR A 50 6.20 25.44 -14.02
N VAL A 51 5.36 25.94 -14.96
CA VAL A 51 3.93 25.58 -15.04
C VAL A 51 3.77 24.16 -15.56
N ASP A 52 4.49 23.80 -16.62
CA ASP A 52 4.48 22.45 -17.17
C ASP A 52 4.94 21.44 -16.12
N ILE A 53 5.99 21.77 -15.35
CA ILE A 53 6.53 20.89 -14.33
C ILE A 53 5.56 20.71 -13.16
N LYS A 54 4.86 21.76 -12.75
CA LYS A 54 3.81 21.65 -11.74
C LYS A 54 2.72 20.69 -12.21
N THR A 55 2.31 20.76 -13.46
CA THR A 55 1.31 19.83 -14.03
C THR A 55 1.81 18.38 -13.99
N TRP A 56 3.07 18.13 -14.34
CA TRP A 56 3.68 16.80 -14.26
C TRP A 56 3.81 16.31 -12.82
N ALA A 57 4.13 17.22 -11.90
CA ALA A 57 4.19 16.90 -10.48
C ALA A 57 2.80 16.51 -9.91
N ASP A 58 1.73 17.22 -10.29
CA ASP A 58 0.36 16.90 -9.89
C ASP A 58 -0.07 15.52 -10.43
N ILE A 59 0.32 15.18 -11.67
CA ILE A 59 0.15 13.83 -12.23
C ILE A 59 0.96 12.80 -11.41
N GLY A 60 2.17 13.17 -10.99
CA GLY A 60 3.02 12.35 -10.13
C GLY A 60 2.36 12.00 -8.79
N VAL A 61 1.82 13.01 -8.11
CA VAL A 61 1.06 12.82 -6.87
C VAL A 61 -0.15 11.91 -7.11
N MET A 62 -0.88 12.13 -8.19
CA MET A 62 -2.05 11.34 -8.54
C MET A 62 -1.70 9.84 -8.71
N PHE A 63 -0.65 9.51 -9.46
CA PHE A 63 -0.22 8.11 -9.64
C PHE A 63 0.41 7.51 -8.40
N LEU A 64 1.10 8.32 -7.60
CA LEU A 64 1.65 7.89 -6.32
C LEU A 64 0.54 7.49 -5.36
N LEU A 65 -0.51 8.33 -5.21
CA LEU A 65 -1.66 8.03 -4.37
C LEU A 65 -2.56 6.91 -4.95
N PHE A 66 -2.64 6.79 -6.26
CA PHE A 66 -3.27 5.64 -6.90
C PHE A 66 -2.57 4.32 -6.53
N SER A 67 -1.25 4.28 -6.61
CA SER A 67 -0.47 3.10 -6.21
C SER A 67 -0.62 2.79 -4.72
N LEU A 68 -0.59 3.83 -3.86
CA LEU A 68 -0.86 3.66 -2.43
C LEU A 68 -2.26 3.08 -2.20
N GLY A 69 -3.26 3.54 -2.98
CA GLY A 69 -4.60 2.95 -2.97
C GLY A 69 -4.61 1.48 -3.34
N LEU A 70 -3.79 1.04 -4.32
CA LEU A 70 -3.65 -0.39 -4.69
C LEU A 70 -3.06 -1.25 -3.57
N ASP A 71 -2.16 -0.70 -2.77
CA ASP A 71 -1.60 -1.37 -1.58
C ASP A 71 -2.59 -1.43 -0.42
N PHE A 72 -3.62 -0.57 -0.47
CA PHE A 72 -4.58 -0.38 0.57
C PHE A 72 -5.70 -1.42 0.53
N SER A 73 -5.92 -2.14 1.63
CA SER A 73 -7.05 -3.04 1.79
C SER A 73 -7.83 -2.70 3.07
N PHE A 74 -9.11 -2.40 2.93
CA PHE A 74 -10.02 -2.17 4.07
C PHE A 74 -10.04 -3.33 5.07
N LYS A 75 -9.81 -4.54 4.59
CA LYS A 75 -9.76 -5.72 5.47
C LYS A 75 -8.53 -5.73 6.36
N LYS A 76 -7.39 -5.25 5.89
CA LYS A 76 -6.19 -5.13 6.71
C LYS A 76 -6.48 -4.24 7.92
N ILE A 77 -7.15 -3.09 7.72
CA ILE A 77 -7.52 -2.15 8.79
C ILE A 77 -8.44 -2.81 9.81
N ILE A 78 -9.52 -3.45 9.33
CA ILE A 78 -10.48 -4.11 10.23
C ILE A 78 -9.83 -5.22 11.06
N LYS A 79 -8.81 -5.89 10.51
CA LYS A 79 -8.07 -6.96 11.20
C LYS A 79 -6.98 -6.45 12.14
N MET A 80 -6.46 -5.23 11.94
CA MET A 80 -5.44 -4.63 12.80
C MET A 80 -5.96 -4.35 14.22
N GLY A 81 -7.27 -4.32 14.41
CA GLY A 81 -7.89 -4.04 15.70
C GLY A 81 -7.92 -2.54 16.03
N ILE A 82 -8.31 -2.22 17.25
CA ILE A 82 -8.48 -0.84 17.71
C ILE A 82 -7.17 -0.19 18.17
N THR A 83 -6.20 -0.99 18.56
CA THR A 83 -4.90 -0.54 19.11
C THR A 83 -4.14 0.43 18.17
N PRO A 84 -3.86 0.08 16.89
CA PRO A 84 -3.21 1.01 15.97
C PRO A 84 -4.02 2.29 15.73
N VAL A 85 -5.36 2.20 15.74
CA VAL A 85 -6.24 3.37 15.54
C VAL A 85 -6.07 4.38 16.69
N ILE A 86 -6.11 3.91 17.94
CA ILE A 86 -5.91 4.77 19.12
C ILE A 86 -4.51 5.38 19.07
N THR A 87 -3.49 4.58 18.78
CA THR A 87 -2.10 5.04 18.68
C THR A 87 -1.97 6.15 17.63
N THR A 88 -2.45 5.92 16.41
CA THR A 88 -2.34 6.88 15.31
C THR A 88 -3.08 8.17 15.62
N LEU A 89 -4.31 8.10 16.12
CA LEU A 89 -5.08 9.29 16.50
C LEU A 89 -4.38 10.10 17.60
N THR A 90 -3.79 9.41 18.59
CA THR A 90 -3.04 10.07 19.67
C THR A 90 -1.83 10.82 19.12
N ILE A 91 -1.06 10.17 18.21
CA ILE A 91 0.14 10.77 17.59
C ILE A 91 -0.28 12.00 16.74
N ILE A 92 -1.24 11.83 15.85
CA ILE A 92 -1.69 12.91 14.96
C ILE A 92 -2.19 14.10 15.76
N PHE A 93 -3.05 13.87 16.75
CA PHE A 93 -3.58 14.95 17.59
C PHE A 93 -2.48 15.68 18.36
N ALA A 94 -1.57 14.94 18.98
CA ALA A 94 -0.47 15.52 19.75
C ALA A 94 0.50 16.31 18.85
N MET A 95 0.92 15.74 17.71
CA MET A 95 1.84 16.40 16.79
C MET A 95 1.20 17.59 16.08
N MET A 96 -0.08 17.51 15.73
CA MET A 96 -0.82 18.62 15.16
C MET A 96 -0.91 19.80 16.16
N THR A 97 -1.23 19.50 17.43
CA THR A 97 -1.26 20.50 18.49
C THR A 97 0.11 21.12 18.70
N LEU A 98 1.17 20.30 18.76
CA LEU A 98 2.54 20.77 18.92
C LEU A 98 2.98 21.66 17.76
N GLY A 99 2.65 21.30 16.52
CA GLY A 99 2.94 22.11 15.36
C GLY A 99 2.23 23.45 15.35
N ILE A 100 0.95 23.50 15.78
CA ILE A 100 0.21 24.74 15.94
C ILE A 100 0.86 25.63 17.01
N VAL A 101 1.26 25.06 18.14
CA VAL A 101 1.93 25.82 19.23
C VAL A 101 3.26 26.39 18.77
N VAL A 102 4.08 25.61 18.06
CA VAL A 102 5.37 26.07 17.54
C VAL A 102 5.19 27.13 16.48
N GLY A 103 4.21 26.99 15.57
CA GLY A 103 3.91 28.01 14.57
C GLY A 103 3.46 29.32 15.22
N HIS A 104 2.64 29.25 16.25
CA HIS A 104 2.26 30.45 17.04
C HIS A 104 3.44 31.08 17.77
N ALA A 105 4.41 30.31 18.23
CA ALA A 105 5.61 30.83 18.88
C ALA A 105 6.50 31.66 17.92
N PHE A 106 6.35 31.44 16.60
CA PHE A 106 7.00 32.23 15.55
C PHE A 106 6.10 33.32 14.96
N ASP A 107 4.95 33.63 15.57
CA ASP A 107 3.96 34.58 15.08
C ASP A 107 3.46 34.32 13.65
N TRP A 108 3.42 33.06 13.23
CA TRP A 108 2.91 32.68 11.91
C TRP A 108 1.39 32.80 11.84
N LYS A 109 0.87 33.01 10.64
CA LYS A 109 -0.58 33.12 10.43
C LYS A 109 -1.29 31.83 10.84
N ARG A 110 -2.54 31.95 11.28
CA ARG A 110 -3.36 30.83 11.75
C ARG A 110 -3.38 29.64 10.76
N MET A 111 -3.49 29.90 9.45
CA MET A 111 -3.50 28.86 8.44
C MET A 111 -2.13 28.18 8.30
N ASP A 112 -1.04 28.95 8.35
CA ASP A 112 0.31 28.39 8.36
C ASP A 112 0.52 27.44 9.54
N CYS A 113 0.03 27.81 10.74
CA CYS A 113 0.13 26.98 11.95
C CYS A 113 -0.67 25.67 11.81
N ILE A 114 -1.90 25.74 11.27
CA ILE A 114 -2.77 24.57 11.09
C ILE A 114 -2.17 23.60 10.05
N PHE A 115 -1.73 24.13 8.91
CA PHE A 115 -1.07 23.33 7.88
C PHE A 115 0.26 22.74 8.38
N LEU A 116 1.06 23.53 9.12
CA LEU A 116 2.28 23.03 9.76
C LEU A 116 1.97 21.85 10.68
N GLY A 117 0.98 21.98 11.56
CA GLY A 117 0.55 20.89 12.45
C GLY A 117 0.22 19.62 11.69
N GLY A 118 -0.54 19.75 10.60
CA GLY A 118 -0.84 18.63 9.70
C GLY A 118 0.40 18.00 9.06
N MET A 119 1.36 18.81 8.64
CA MET A 119 2.62 18.34 8.05
C MET A 119 3.51 17.61 9.05
N LEU A 120 3.63 18.12 10.29
CA LEU A 120 4.45 17.51 11.33
C LEU A 120 3.89 16.18 11.87
N ALA A 121 2.60 15.94 11.66
CA ALA A 121 1.92 14.74 12.12
C ALA A 121 2.14 13.53 11.20
N MET A 122 2.76 13.69 10.03
CA MET A 122 2.88 12.64 9.01
C MET A 122 4.30 12.09 8.93
N SER A 123 4.44 10.78 9.18
CA SER A 123 5.69 10.04 9.05
C SER A 123 5.79 9.35 7.68
N SER A 124 7.00 9.04 7.19
CA SER A 124 7.17 8.33 5.92
C SER A 124 7.24 6.82 6.11
N THR A 125 6.29 6.12 5.51
CA THR A 125 6.27 4.66 5.46
C THR A 125 7.46 4.10 4.71
N THR A 126 7.83 4.72 3.59
CA THR A 126 8.92 4.28 2.70
C THR A 126 10.28 4.35 3.37
N ILE A 127 10.58 5.45 4.05
CA ILE A 127 11.87 5.69 4.71
C ILE A 127 12.04 4.73 5.89
N ILE A 128 11.01 4.58 6.73
CA ILE A 128 11.06 3.70 7.89
C ILE A 128 11.20 2.23 7.46
N TYR A 129 10.42 1.82 6.45
CA TYR A 129 10.52 0.47 5.90
C TYR A 129 11.92 0.15 5.38
N LYS A 130 12.52 1.09 4.64
CA LYS A 130 13.89 0.97 4.16
C LYS A 130 14.89 0.91 5.31
N ALA A 131 14.80 1.83 6.28
CA ALA A 131 15.67 1.83 7.45
C ALA A 131 15.59 0.50 8.23
N PHE A 132 14.39 -0.06 8.43
CA PHE A 132 14.22 -1.37 9.07
C PHE A 132 14.84 -2.51 8.26
N THR A 133 14.73 -2.45 6.94
CA THR A 133 15.34 -3.46 6.05
C THR A 133 16.86 -3.38 6.10
N ASP A 134 17.44 -2.19 5.94
CA ASP A 134 18.89 -1.96 5.93
C ASP A 134 19.54 -2.27 7.30
N MET A 135 18.79 -2.12 8.40
CA MET A 135 19.25 -2.42 9.75
C MET A 135 18.90 -3.85 10.22
N GLY A 136 18.25 -4.66 9.40
CA GLY A 136 17.80 -6.02 9.77
C GLY A 136 16.72 -6.07 10.86
N LEU A 137 15.98 -4.97 11.07
CA LEU A 137 14.99 -4.83 12.14
C LEU A 137 13.57 -5.24 11.75
N ARG A 138 13.33 -5.53 10.47
CA ARG A 138 12.00 -5.80 9.89
C ARG A 138 11.25 -6.94 10.59
N GLN A 139 11.97 -7.93 11.11
CA GLN A 139 11.41 -9.12 11.74
C GLN A 139 11.15 -8.95 13.25
N GLN A 140 11.56 -7.85 13.84
CA GLN A 140 11.41 -7.62 15.29
C GLN A 140 9.97 -7.25 15.65
N LYS A 141 9.53 -7.61 16.85
CA LYS A 141 8.17 -7.41 17.36
C LYS A 141 7.66 -5.97 17.23
N PHE A 142 8.54 -4.98 17.45
CA PHE A 142 8.14 -3.57 17.38
C PHE A 142 7.94 -3.05 15.94
N ALA A 143 8.51 -3.71 14.92
CA ALA A 143 8.39 -3.26 13.55
C ALA A 143 6.94 -3.38 13.02
N GLN A 144 6.24 -4.44 13.38
CA GLN A 144 4.86 -4.66 12.91
C GLN A 144 3.86 -3.60 13.44
N PRO A 145 3.83 -3.24 14.74
CA PRO A 145 3.03 -2.11 15.22
C PRO A 145 3.33 -0.79 14.51
N VAL A 146 4.62 -0.47 14.27
CA VAL A 146 5.01 0.74 13.53
C VAL A 146 4.41 0.73 12.13
N MET A 147 4.58 -0.36 11.37
CA MET A 147 4.01 -0.47 10.02
C MET A 147 2.48 -0.36 10.01
N SER A 148 1.82 -0.89 11.05
CA SER A 148 0.35 -0.77 11.17
C SER A 148 -0.09 0.67 11.41
N VAL A 149 0.64 1.41 12.24
CA VAL A 149 0.38 2.84 12.52
C VAL A 149 0.64 3.68 11.28
N LEU A 150 1.76 3.46 10.58
CA LEU A 150 2.11 4.17 9.35
C LEU A 150 1.04 4.02 8.25
N ILE A 151 0.55 2.79 8.04
CA ILE A 151 -0.56 2.55 7.09
C ILE A 151 -1.80 3.36 7.47
N LEU A 152 -2.10 3.50 8.76
CA LEU A 152 -3.22 4.31 9.23
C LEU A 152 -2.94 5.81 9.11
N GLU A 153 -1.70 6.26 9.36
CA GLU A 153 -1.29 7.65 9.12
C GLU A 153 -1.49 8.04 7.66
N ASP A 154 -1.11 7.20 6.71
CA ASP A 154 -1.29 7.43 5.27
C ASP A 154 -2.77 7.66 4.91
N ILE A 155 -3.68 6.88 5.53
CA ILE A 155 -5.12 7.05 5.33
C ILE A 155 -5.64 8.33 5.95
N LEU A 156 -5.24 8.59 7.20
CA LEU A 156 -5.65 9.79 7.91
C LEU A 156 -5.05 11.05 7.29
N ALA A 157 -3.87 10.96 6.65
CA ALA A 157 -3.28 12.04 5.87
C ALA A 157 -4.22 12.49 4.73
N ILE A 158 -4.84 11.53 4.04
CA ILE A 158 -5.80 11.84 2.97
C ILE A 158 -7.06 12.51 3.53
N VAL A 159 -7.59 11.98 4.64
CA VAL A 159 -8.73 12.60 5.32
C VAL A 159 -8.37 14.02 5.79
N MET A 160 -7.16 14.18 6.34
CA MET A 160 -6.66 15.47 6.80
C MET A 160 -6.48 16.47 5.65
N MET A 161 -5.95 16.04 4.49
CA MET A 161 -5.86 16.93 3.32
C MET A 161 -7.23 17.44 2.88
N VAL A 162 -8.26 16.59 2.91
CA VAL A 162 -9.61 17.01 2.56
C VAL A 162 -10.19 17.95 3.64
N MET A 163 -9.93 17.69 4.91
CA MET A 163 -10.32 18.59 6.01
C MET A 163 -9.63 19.97 5.89
N LEU A 164 -8.32 19.98 5.65
CA LEU A 164 -7.55 21.21 5.46
C LEU A 164 -8.05 22.01 4.25
N SER A 165 -8.37 21.32 3.14
CA SER A 165 -8.98 21.97 1.96
C SER A 165 -10.33 22.58 2.28
N ALA A 166 -11.17 21.91 3.08
CA ALA A 166 -12.46 22.43 3.51
C ALA A 166 -12.33 23.66 4.45
N ILE A 167 -11.38 23.62 5.39
CA ILE A 167 -11.09 24.74 6.29
C ILE A 167 -10.56 25.94 5.50
N ALA A 168 -9.72 25.72 4.49
CA ALA A 168 -9.14 26.74 3.64
C ALA A 168 -10.20 27.45 2.75
N SER A 169 -11.23 26.73 2.34
CA SER A 169 -12.30 27.25 1.47
C SER A 169 -13.40 28.02 2.22
N GLY A 170 -13.47 27.94 3.55
CA GLY A 170 -14.52 28.53 4.39
C GLY A 170 -14.06 29.77 5.15
N ASN A 171 -14.81 30.86 5.04
CA ASN A 171 -14.68 32.03 5.91
C ASN A 171 -15.26 31.71 7.31
N ASN A 172 -14.44 31.31 8.28
CA ASN A 172 -14.80 30.91 9.63
C ASN A 172 -15.86 29.81 9.69
N PRO A 173 -15.47 28.53 9.53
CA PRO A 173 -16.42 27.44 9.62
C PRO A 173 -16.98 27.33 11.04
N ASP A 174 -18.28 27.53 11.17
CA ASP A 174 -19.02 27.13 12.37
C ASP A 174 -18.81 25.62 12.59
N GLY A 175 -18.75 25.18 13.86
CA GLY A 175 -18.52 23.75 14.15
C GLY A 175 -19.49 22.80 13.41
N GLY A 176 -20.70 23.27 13.06
CA GLY A 176 -21.67 22.55 12.23
C GLY A 176 -21.24 22.34 10.78
N GLU A 177 -20.57 23.31 10.16
CA GLU A 177 -20.07 23.20 8.78
C GLU A 177 -18.86 22.24 8.68
N MET A 178 -18.01 22.21 9.70
CA MET A 178 -16.92 21.22 9.77
C MET A 178 -17.45 19.79 9.85
N ILE A 179 -18.45 19.54 10.70
CA ILE A 179 -19.12 18.24 10.80
C ILE A 179 -19.78 17.89 9.46
N GLY A 180 -20.47 18.86 8.84
CA GLY A 180 -21.07 18.70 7.51
C GLY A 180 -20.07 18.29 6.44
N SER A 181 -18.87 18.89 6.44
CA SER A 181 -17.78 18.56 5.50
C SER A 181 -17.25 17.15 5.73
N VAL A 182 -17.00 16.76 6.97
CA VAL A 182 -16.57 15.38 7.31
C VAL A 182 -17.62 14.36 6.90
N VAL A 183 -18.90 14.63 7.16
CA VAL A 183 -20.02 13.77 6.74
C VAL A 183 -20.09 13.67 5.21
N LYS A 184 -19.92 14.78 4.50
CA LYS A 184 -19.88 14.83 3.03
C LYS A 184 -18.74 13.96 2.47
N ILE A 185 -17.54 14.07 3.04
CA ILE A 185 -16.38 13.25 2.67
C ILE A 185 -16.70 11.77 2.88
N GLY A 186 -17.14 11.42 4.08
CA GLY A 186 -17.50 10.03 4.42
C GLY A 186 -18.57 9.47 3.50
N PHE A 187 -19.58 10.28 3.16
CA PHE A 187 -20.62 9.91 2.21
C PHE A 187 -20.08 9.60 0.82
N PHE A 188 -19.30 10.50 0.22
CA PHE A 188 -18.74 10.29 -1.13
C PHE A 188 -17.74 9.13 -1.16
N LEU A 189 -16.92 8.98 -0.12
CA LEU A 189 -15.99 7.86 -0.01
C LEU A 189 -16.75 6.53 -0.03
N VAL A 190 -17.79 6.41 0.79
CA VAL A 190 -18.61 5.18 0.84
C VAL A 190 -19.37 4.97 -0.48
N LEU A 191 -19.94 6.04 -1.04
CA LEU A 191 -20.64 5.98 -2.33
C LEU A 191 -19.72 5.43 -3.43
N TRP A 192 -18.56 6.04 -3.60
CA TRP A 192 -17.60 5.66 -4.64
C TRP A 192 -17.07 4.24 -4.41
N PHE A 193 -16.80 3.91 -3.16
CA PHE A 193 -16.34 2.56 -2.82
C PHE A 193 -17.39 1.50 -3.12
N VAL A 194 -18.64 1.75 -2.76
CA VAL A 194 -19.73 0.81 -3.02
C VAL A 194 -20.01 0.67 -4.52
N VAL A 195 -20.15 1.78 -5.22
CA VAL A 195 -20.35 1.77 -6.69
C VAL A 195 -19.15 1.09 -7.36
N GLY A 196 -17.93 1.42 -6.94
CA GLY A 196 -16.71 0.87 -7.48
C GLY A 196 -16.57 -0.65 -7.27
N ILE A 197 -16.90 -1.18 -6.09
CA ILE A 197 -16.87 -2.62 -5.81
C ILE A 197 -17.83 -3.41 -6.73
N PHE A 198 -18.89 -2.82 -7.20
CA PHE A 198 -19.81 -3.47 -8.16
C PHE A 198 -19.40 -3.21 -9.60
N ALA A 199 -19.15 -1.96 -9.97
CA ALA A 199 -18.92 -1.53 -11.36
C ALA A 199 -17.56 -2.03 -11.89
N VAL A 200 -16.48 -1.85 -11.12
CA VAL A 200 -15.13 -2.16 -11.58
C VAL A 200 -14.90 -3.67 -11.78
N PRO A 201 -15.22 -4.57 -10.83
CA PRO A 201 -15.09 -6.00 -11.06
C PRO A 201 -16.02 -6.52 -12.18
N TRP A 202 -17.23 -5.95 -12.30
CA TRP A 202 -18.13 -6.30 -13.42
C TRP A 202 -17.49 -5.92 -14.77
N PHE A 203 -16.96 -4.72 -14.88
CA PHE A 203 -16.29 -4.22 -16.09
C PHE A 203 -15.06 -5.10 -16.42
N LEU A 204 -14.16 -5.33 -15.47
CA LEU A 204 -12.96 -6.15 -15.67
C LEU A 204 -13.29 -7.60 -16.05
N ARG A 205 -14.33 -8.20 -15.45
CA ARG A 205 -14.78 -9.55 -15.84
C ARG A 205 -15.38 -9.60 -17.24
N SER A 206 -16.17 -8.59 -17.59
CA SER A 206 -16.80 -8.51 -18.93
C SER A 206 -15.75 -8.36 -20.05
N THR A 207 -14.66 -7.65 -19.76
CA THR A 207 -13.59 -7.37 -20.73
C THR A 207 -12.40 -8.33 -20.62
N ARG A 208 -12.42 -9.29 -19.70
CA ARG A 208 -11.28 -10.17 -19.37
C ARG A 208 -10.65 -10.87 -20.59
N LYS A 209 -11.46 -11.26 -21.57
CA LYS A 209 -10.98 -11.93 -22.81
C LYS A 209 -10.22 -11.00 -23.75
N LEU A 210 -10.42 -9.69 -23.62
CA LEU A 210 -9.82 -8.65 -24.47
C LEU A 210 -8.63 -7.97 -23.82
N ILE A 211 -8.44 -8.16 -22.50
CA ILE A 211 -7.44 -7.47 -21.71
C ILE A 211 -6.12 -8.27 -21.72
N ASN A 212 -5.08 -7.66 -22.31
CA ASN A 212 -3.67 -8.05 -22.15
C ASN A 212 -2.98 -7.15 -21.11
N ASN A 213 -1.67 -7.24 -20.95
CA ASN A 213 -0.93 -6.43 -19.96
C ASN A 213 -0.98 -4.93 -20.30
N GLU A 214 -0.83 -4.58 -21.56
CA GLU A 214 -0.86 -3.20 -22.04
C GLU A 214 -2.25 -2.58 -21.85
N THR A 215 -3.29 -3.26 -22.30
CA THR A 215 -4.67 -2.77 -22.14
C THR A 215 -5.09 -2.71 -20.67
N LEU A 216 -4.61 -3.62 -19.81
CA LEU A 216 -4.88 -3.57 -18.37
C LEU A 216 -4.25 -2.33 -17.73
N LEU A 217 -3.01 -1.97 -18.10
CA LEU A 217 -2.36 -0.75 -17.66
C LEU A 217 -3.16 0.48 -18.07
N ILE A 218 -3.51 0.59 -19.36
CA ILE A 218 -4.26 1.74 -19.91
C ILE A 218 -5.63 1.87 -19.22
N VAL A 219 -6.36 0.76 -19.07
CA VAL A 219 -7.66 0.73 -18.38
C VAL A 219 -7.51 1.18 -16.92
N SER A 220 -6.50 0.70 -16.20
CA SER A 220 -6.28 1.04 -14.80
C SER A 220 -5.95 2.53 -14.62
N LEU A 221 -5.08 3.07 -15.48
CA LEU A 221 -4.76 4.50 -15.48
C LEU A 221 -5.95 5.35 -15.94
N GLY A 222 -6.72 4.87 -16.93
CA GLY A 222 -7.95 5.53 -17.38
C GLY A 222 -9.00 5.62 -16.28
N LEU A 223 -9.21 4.55 -15.51
CA LEU A 223 -10.10 4.55 -14.35
C LEU A 223 -9.59 5.48 -13.24
N CYS A 224 -8.26 5.51 -13.00
CA CYS A 224 -7.62 6.45 -12.09
C CYS A 224 -7.92 7.90 -12.48
N CYS A 225 -7.66 8.29 -13.74
CA CYS A 225 -7.91 9.63 -14.25
C CYS A 225 -9.41 9.98 -14.22
N LEU A 226 -10.30 9.04 -14.59
CA LEU A 226 -11.74 9.24 -14.51
C LEU A 226 -12.17 9.60 -13.10
N MET A 227 -11.69 8.85 -12.10
CA MET A 227 -12.05 9.10 -10.70
C MET A 227 -11.43 10.39 -10.16
N ALA A 228 -10.23 10.75 -10.60
CA ALA A 228 -9.60 12.03 -10.29
C ALA A 228 -10.45 13.20 -10.80
N VAL A 229 -10.96 13.13 -12.06
CA VAL A 229 -11.87 14.15 -12.64
C VAL A 229 -13.21 14.19 -11.91
N VAL A 230 -13.79 13.04 -11.56
CA VAL A 230 -15.05 12.99 -10.79
C VAL A 230 -14.85 13.62 -9.41
N SER A 231 -13.74 13.33 -8.75
CA SER A 231 -13.37 13.90 -7.46
C SER A 231 -13.28 15.43 -7.51
N THR A 232 -12.58 15.98 -8.48
CA THR A 232 -12.45 17.44 -8.65
C THR A 232 -13.77 18.14 -8.93
N LYS A 233 -14.66 17.54 -9.73
CA LYS A 233 -16.01 18.08 -9.97
C LYS A 233 -16.89 18.11 -8.72
N VAL A 234 -16.64 17.26 -7.75
CA VAL A 234 -17.37 17.23 -6.46
C VAL A 234 -16.74 18.17 -5.43
N GLY A 235 -15.56 18.74 -5.75
CA GLY A 235 -14.85 19.69 -4.88
C GLY A 235 -13.79 19.04 -4.00
N PHE A 236 -13.31 17.83 -4.36
CA PHE A 236 -12.17 17.19 -3.72
C PHE A 236 -10.93 17.25 -4.61
N SER A 237 -9.77 16.87 -4.09
CA SER A 237 -8.54 16.82 -4.88
C SER A 237 -8.55 15.65 -5.90
N SER A 238 -7.82 15.82 -7.01
CA SER A 238 -7.58 14.76 -8.00
C SER A 238 -6.86 13.56 -7.38
N ALA A 239 -5.93 13.83 -6.47
CA ALA A 239 -5.16 12.87 -5.72
C ALA A 239 -6.04 11.97 -4.83
N PHE A 240 -7.05 12.53 -4.18
CA PHE A 240 -8.04 11.76 -3.41
C PHE A 240 -8.84 10.80 -4.30
N GLY A 241 -9.31 11.28 -5.46
CA GLY A 241 -10.00 10.43 -6.43
C GLY A 241 -9.14 9.26 -6.90
N ALA A 242 -7.88 9.51 -7.21
CA ALA A 242 -6.91 8.50 -7.61
C ALA A 242 -6.71 7.43 -6.52
N PHE A 243 -6.53 7.84 -5.26
CA PHE A 243 -6.44 6.94 -4.12
C PHE A 243 -7.67 6.04 -3.97
N VAL A 244 -8.87 6.61 -4.06
CA VAL A 244 -10.12 5.86 -3.95
C VAL A 244 -10.23 4.81 -5.05
N MET A 245 -9.88 5.16 -6.31
CA MET A 245 -9.88 4.20 -7.40
C MET A 245 -8.84 3.09 -7.19
N GLY A 246 -7.64 3.43 -6.74
CA GLY A 246 -6.62 2.46 -6.36
C GLY A 246 -7.14 1.47 -5.31
N SER A 247 -7.80 1.98 -4.26
CA SER A 247 -8.39 1.16 -3.18
C SER A 247 -9.52 0.25 -3.67
N ILE A 248 -10.31 0.68 -4.64
CA ILE A 248 -11.34 -0.14 -5.28
C ILE A 248 -10.68 -1.27 -6.10
N LEU A 249 -9.67 -0.95 -6.90
CA LEU A 249 -8.93 -1.93 -7.70
C LEU A 249 -8.13 -2.91 -6.82
N ALA A 250 -7.68 -2.51 -5.64
CA ALA A 250 -6.99 -3.35 -4.66
C ALA A 250 -7.79 -4.57 -4.22
N GLU A 251 -9.11 -4.49 -4.25
CA GLU A 251 -10.01 -5.60 -3.89
C GLU A 251 -10.32 -6.52 -5.08
N THR A 252 -9.86 -6.20 -6.30
CA THR A 252 -10.06 -7.02 -7.49
C THR A 252 -9.04 -8.15 -7.60
N ILE A 253 -9.35 -9.17 -8.41
CA ILE A 253 -8.46 -10.31 -8.68
C ILE A 253 -7.18 -9.83 -9.38
N GLU A 254 -7.29 -8.86 -10.27
CA GLU A 254 -6.21 -8.31 -11.06
C GLU A 254 -5.29 -7.35 -10.28
N ALA A 255 -5.57 -7.08 -9.01
CA ALA A 255 -4.87 -6.07 -8.19
C ALA A 255 -3.33 -6.22 -8.20
N ALA A 256 -2.82 -7.43 -7.95
CA ALA A 256 -1.38 -7.69 -7.92
C ALA A 256 -0.71 -7.50 -9.30
N LYS A 257 -1.46 -7.77 -10.37
CA LYS A 257 -0.98 -7.56 -11.75
C LYS A 257 -0.99 -6.07 -12.10
N ILE A 258 -2.04 -5.36 -11.73
CA ILE A 258 -2.15 -3.90 -11.91
C ILE A 258 -1.03 -3.18 -11.16
N GLU A 259 -0.79 -3.55 -9.90
CA GLU A 259 0.28 -3.01 -9.06
C GLU A 259 1.65 -3.09 -9.75
N LYS A 260 2.00 -4.28 -10.27
CA LYS A 260 3.26 -4.49 -11.02
C LYS A 260 3.36 -3.67 -12.31
N LEU A 261 2.25 -3.52 -13.03
CA LEU A 261 2.23 -2.77 -14.29
C LEU A 261 2.27 -1.25 -14.05
N VAL A 262 1.67 -0.77 -12.98
CA VAL A 262 1.63 0.66 -12.61
C VAL A 262 2.93 1.12 -11.93
N ALA A 263 3.66 0.21 -11.27
CA ALA A 263 4.87 0.56 -10.52
C ALA A 263 5.89 1.40 -11.33
N PRO A 264 6.27 1.06 -12.58
CA PRO A 264 7.20 1.87 -13.37
C PRO A 264 6.67 3.28 -13.68
N VAL A 265 5.35 3.40 -13.92
CA VAL A 265 4.71 4.69 -14.18
C VAL A 265 4.73 5.56 -12.93
N LYS A 266 4.36 4.99 -11.78
CA LYS A 266 4.45 5.65 -10.47
C LYS A 266 5.88 6.10 -10.16
N ASP A 267 6.87 5.25 -10.41
CA ASP A 267 8.26 5.55 -10.10
C ASP A 267 8.79 6.71 -10.97
N LEU A 268 8.44 6.73 -12.27
CA LEU A 268 8.80 7.82 -13.18
C LEU A 268 8.18 9.14 -12.74
N PHE A 269 6.85 9.19 -12.61
CA PHE A 269 6.15 10.42 -12.27
C PHE A 269 6.37 10.82 -10.80
N GLY A 270 6.60 9.86 -9.91
CA GLY A 270 7.01 10.11 -8.53
C GLY A 270 8.38 10.79 -8.47
N ALA A 271 9.34 10.37 -9.30
CA ALA A 271 10.63 11.03 -9.40
C ALA A 271 10.47 12.49 -9.86
N VAL A 272 9.65 12.76 -10.90
CA VAL A 272 9.35 14.12 -11.36
C VAL A 272 8.69 14.94 -10.25
N PHE A 273 7.75 14.38 -9.50
CA PHE A 273 7.15 15.06 -8.34
C PHE A 273 8.19 15.46 -7.31
N PHE A 274 9.05 14.53 -6.86
CA PHE A 274 10.05 14.85 -5.84
C PHE A 274 11.12 15.83 -6.34
N VAL A 275 11.47 15.79 -7.64
CA VAL A 275 12.32 16.81 -8.24
C VAL A 275 11.62 18.17 -8.22
N SER A 276 10.34 18.24 -8.58
CA SER A 276 9.55 19.49 -8.49
C SER A 276 9.50 20.03 -7.05
N VAL A 277 9.34 19.13 -6.05
CA VAL A 277 9.44 19.49 -4.63
C VAL A 277 10.78 20.17 -4.32
N GLY A 278 11.89 19.58 -4.81
CA GLY A 278 13.23 20.15 -4.61
C GLY A 278 13.44 21.51 -5.32
N MET A 279 12.81 21.69 -6.49
CA MET A 279 12.90 22.95 -7.25
C MET A 279 12.24 24.14 -6.57
N LEU A 280 11.21 23.89 -5.75
CA LEU A 280 10.52 24.94 -4.97
C LEU A 280 11.34 25.41 -3.76
N VAL A 281 12.47 24.78 -3.49
CA VAL A 281 13.33 25.17 -2.36
C VAL A 281 14.22 26.34 -2.75
N ASP A 282 14.00 27.49 -2.13
CA ASP A 282 14.87 28.67 -2.25
C ASP A 282 15.96 28.64 -1.17
N PRO A 283 17.26 28.62 -1.55
CA PRO A 283 18.37 28.66 -0.60
C PRO A 283 18.34 29.88 0.35
N LYS A 284 17.81 31.00 -0.11
CA LYS A 284 17.70 32.23 0.69
C LYS A 284 16.72 32.03 1.85
N ILE A 285 15.57 31.37 1.58
CA ILE A 285 14.57 31.04 2.59
C ILE A 285 15.15 30.10 3.64
N ILE A 286 15.98 29.11 3.24
CA ILE A 286 16.61 28.20 4.20
C ILE A 286 17.50 28.97 5.18
N VAL A 287 18.27 29.93 4.70
CA VAL A 287 19.17 30.73 5.53
C VAL A 287 18.37 31.67 6.44
N GLU A 288 17.36 32.33 5.89
CA GLU A 288 16.48 33.27 6.64
C GLU A 288 15.71 32.55 7.75
N TYR A 289 15.19 31.36 7.47
CA TYR A 289 14.41 30.53 8.41
C TYR A 289 15.24 29.46 9.11
N ALA A 290 16.57 29.62 9.20
CA ALA A 290 17.44 28.61 9.81
C ALA A 290 17.05 28.29 11.27
N ILE A 291 16.66 29.29 12.07
CA ILE A 291 16.21 29.09 13.45
C ILE A 291 14.88 28.33 13.51
N PRO A 292 13.81 28.72 12.80
CA PRO A 292 12.60 27.93 12.68
C PRO A 292 12.86 26.48 12.24
N ILE A 293 13.70 26.26 11.23
CA ILE A 293 14.06 24.93 10.74
C ILE A 293 14.70 24.11 11.86
N ALA A 294 15.68 24.64 12.58
CA ALA A 294 16.32 23.95 13.69
C ALA A 294 15.33 23.58 14.82
N VAL A 295 14.46 24.53 15.18
CA VAL A 295 13.41 24.28 16.19
C VAL A 295 12.41 23.23 15.71
N LEU A 296 11.97 23.26 14.45
CA LEU A 296 11.06 22.28 13.89
C LEU A 296 11.70 20.89 13.82
N VAL A 297 12.97 20.78 13.45
CA VAL A 297 13.71 19.50 13.49
C VAL A 297 13.70 18.95 14.91
N LEU A 298 14.05 19.74 15.92
CA LEU A 298 14.00 19.35 17.33
C LEU A 298 12.58 18.95 17.75
N THR A 299 11.59 19.73 17.35
CA THR A 299 10.17 19.48 17.62
C THR A 299 9.74 18.11 17.10
N ILE A 300 10.17 17.71 15.90
CA ILE A 300 9.83 16.41 15.33
C ILE A 300 10.59 15.30 16.03
N LEU A 301 11.90 15.45 16.19
CA LEU A 301 12.70 14.41 16.84
C LEU A 301 12.23 14.12 18.27
N LEU A 302 11.95 15.15 19.05
CA LEU A 302 11.47 15.00 20.41
C LEU A 302 9.97 14.70 20.46
N GLY A 303 9.15 15.42 19.72
CA GLY A 303 7.71 15.26 19.69
C GLY A 303 7.29 13.86 19.24
N GLN A 304 7.77 13.38 18.09
CA GLN A 304 7.47 12.03 17.61
C GLN A 304 8.03 10.96 18.57
N SER A 305 9.24 11.14 19.12
CA SER A 305 9.78 10.18 20.08
C SER A 305 8.94 10.11 21.35
N ILE A 306 8.49 11.24 21.91
CA ILE A 306 7.71 11.31 23.15
C ILE A 306 6.26 10.90 22.89
N PHE A 307 5.57 11.59 21.99
CA PHE A 307 4.14 11.33 21.73
C PHE A 307 3.92 10.02 20.99
N GLY A 308 4.86 9.61 20.13
CA GLY A 308 4.86 8.28 19.55
C GLY A 308 4.99 7.20 20.62
N THR A 309 5.96 7.32 21.54
CA THR A 309 6.09 6.40 22.67
C THR A 309 4.82 6.35 23.50
N PHE A 310 4.22 7.52 23.82
CA PHE A 310 2.98 7.60 24.58
C PHE A 310 1.81 6.96 23.84
N GLY A 311 1.64 7.23 22.54
CA GLY A 311 0.62 6.63 21.72
C GLY A 311 0.72 5.10 21.67
N PHE A 312 1.94 4.55 21.50
CA PHE A 312 2.14 3.11 21.51
C PHE A 312 1.93 2.49 22.90
N LEU A 313 2.22 3.22 24.00
CA LEU A 313 1.90 2.78 25.35
C LEU A 313 0.39 2.67 25.58
N ILE A 314 -0.38 3.71 25.22
CA ILE A 314 -1.85 3.67 25.26
C ILE A 314 -2.37 2.54 24.39
N GLY A 315 -1.75 2.30 23.23
CA GLY A 315 -2.05 1.18 22.35
C GLY A 315 -1.68 -0.20 22.91
N GLY A 316 -1.16 -0.29 24.15
CA GLY A 316 -0.88 -1.56 24.83
C GLY A 316 0.49 -2.17 24.52
N GLN A 317 1.44 -1.42 23.98
CA GLN A 317 2.82 -1.88 23.81
C GLN A 317 3.62 -1.71 25.11
N SER A 318 4.55 -2.63 25.40
CA SER A 318 5.47 -2.48 26.53
C SER A 318 6.34 -1.22 26.38
N LEU A 319 6.79 -0.61 27.47
CA LEU A 319 7.58 0.61 27.45
C LEU A 319 8.80 0.53 26.52
N LYS A 320 9.53 -0.59 26.55
CA LYS A 320 10.67 -0.85 25.65
C LYS A 320 10.25 -0.89 24.17
N SER A 321 9.16 -1.58 23.88
CA SER A 321 8.63 -1.65 22.50
C SER A 321 8.08 -0.30 22.04
N ALA A 322 7.34 0.39 22.90
CA ALA A 322 6.75 1.70 22.63
C ALA A 322 7.83 2.76 22.33
N MET A 323 8.92 2.80 23.11
CA MET A 323 10.04 3.70 22.84
C MET A 323 10.72 3.39 21.50
N ARG A 324 10.94 2.11 21.19
CA ARG A 324 11.49 1.73 19.88
C ARG A 324 10.57 2.14 18.73
N CYS A 325 9.27 2.00 18.91
CA CYS A 325 8.27 2.44 17.90
C CYS A 325 8.30 3.97 17.72
N GLY A 326 8.17 4.74 18.80
CA GLY A 326 8.12 6.20 18.75
C GLY A 326 9.39 6.83 18.17
N PHE A 327 10.57 6.36 18.58
CA PHE A 327 11.85 6.83 18.03
C PHE A 327 12.03 6.47 16.55
N SER A 328 11.40 5.39 16.08
CA SER A 328 11.45 5.02 14.66
C SER A 328 10.61 5.92 13.77
N MET A 329 9.63 6.63 14.34
CA MET A 329 8.73 7.52 13.60
C MET A 329 9.19 8.98 13.59
N ALA A 330 10.35 9.30 14.17
CA ALA A 330 10.85 10.66 14.36
C ALA A 330 11.37 11.31 13.05
N GLN A 331 10.51 11.46 12.07
CA GLN A 331 10.81 12.09 10.77
C GLN A 331 9.53 12.54 10.06
N ILE A 332 9.65 13.45 9.07
CA ILE A 332 8.54 13.90 8.22
C ILE A 332 8.46 13.07 6.93
N GLY A 333 7.23 12.66 6.56
CA GLY A 333 6.94 11.90 5.37
C GLY A 333 6.59 12.72 4.13
N GLU A 334 6.40 12.00 3.02
CA GLU A 334 6.03 12.57 1.72
C GLU A 334 4.66 13.26 1.72
N PHE A 335 3.72 12.85 2.56
CA PHE A 335 2.42 13.52 2.69
C PHE A 335 2.53 14.98 3.16
N SER A 336 3.57 15.30 3.91
CA SER A 336 3.82 16.68 4.34
C SER A 336 4.08 17.61 3.15
N PHE A 337 4.77 17.13 2.09
CA PHE A 337 4.97 17.90 0.87
C PHE A 337 3.67 18.09 0.09
N ILE A 338 2.81 17.06 0.08
CA ILE A 338 1.51 17.12 -0.58
C ILE A 338 0.60 18.11 0.15
N ILE A 339 0.61 18.11 1.49
CA ILE A 339 -0.13 19.08 2.32
C ILE A 339 0.42 20.50 2.10
N ALA A 340 1.75 20.66 2.03
CA ALA A 340 2.37 21.96 1.76
C ALA A 340 2.02 22.49 0.36
N SER A 341 2.06 21.62 -0.66
CA SER A 341 1.63 21.95 -2.03
C SER A 341 0.15 22.32 -2.08
N LEU A 342 -0.70 21.62 -1.34
CA LEU A 342 -2.11 21.93 -1.22
C LEU A 342 -2.33 23.34 -0.64
N GLY A 343 -1.63 23.70 0.46
CA GLY A 343 -1.70 25.01 1.06
C GLY A 343 -1.30 26.14 0.12
N LEU A 344 -0.22 25.91 -0.66
CA LEU A 344 0.21 26.86 -1.71
C LEU A 344 -0.82 26.97 -2.85
N SER A 345 -1.36 25.86 -3.33
CA SER A 345 -2.35 25.85 -4.42
C SER A 345 -3.66 26.53 -4.06
N LEU A 346 -4.03 26.49 -2.78
CA LEU A 346 -5.20 27.18 -2.23
C LEU A 346 -4.90 28.63 -1.82
N HIS A 347 -3.66 29.10 -1.94
CA HIS A 347 -3.20 30.44 -1.56
C HIS A 347 -3.50 30.82 -0.10
N VAL A 348 -3.51 29.84 0.81
CA VAL A 348 -3.81 30.01 2.23
C VAL A 348 -2.58 29.95 3.13
N THR A 349 -1.47 29.44 2.64
CA THR A 349 -0.19 29.37 3.36
C THR A 349 0.85 30.30 2.73
N GLY A 350 1.78 30.79 3.56
CA GLY A 350 2.92 31.56 3.12
C GLY A 350 3.87 30.73 2.25
N GLU A 351 4.52 31.37 1.27
CA GLU A 351 5.46 30.72 0.34
C GLU A 351 6.69 30.13 1.05
N PHE A 352 7.05 30.68 2.22
CA PHE A 352 8.18 30.21 3.03
C PHE A 352 7.95 28.81 3.65
N LEU A 353 6.69 28.45 3.92
CA LEU A 353 6.36 27.25 4.68
C LEU A 353 6.79 25.96 3.93
N TYR A 354 6.60 25.96 2.63
CA TYR A 354 6.96 24.81 1.80
C TYR A 354 8.48 24.49 1.81
N PRO A 355 9.38 25.44 1.49
CA PRO A 355 10.84 25.22 1.58
C PRO A 355 11.30 24.85 2.99
N VAL A 356 10.72 25.45 4.03
CA VAL A 356 11.04 25.14 5.43
C VAL A 356 10.73 23.67 5.74
N VAL A 357 9.55 23.18 5.39
CA VAL A 357 9.15 21.78 5.64
C VAL A 357 10.00 20.81 4.85
N VAL A 358 10.35 21.12 3.60
CA VAL A 358 11.26 20.29 2.79
C VAL A 358 12.63 20.19 3.47
N ALA A 359 13.21 21.30 3.91
CA ALA A 359 14.50 21.31 4.61
C ALA A 359 14.45 20.46 5.90
N VAL A 360 13.40 20.62 6.70
CA VAL A 360 13.17 19.83 7.93
C VAL A 360 13.06 18.35 7.61
N SER A 361 12.32 17.98 6.56
CA SER A 361 12.17 16.60 6.15
C SER A 361 13.49 15.95 5.72
N VAL A 362 14.29 16.64 4.93
CA VAL A 362 15.62 16.16 4.50
C VAL A 362 16.50 15.87 5.72
N ILE A 363 16.57 16.80 6.67
CA ILE A 363 17.38 16.67 7.89
C ILE A 363 16.87 15.51 8.75
N THR A 364 15.56 15.44 9.01
CA THR A 364 14.98 14.40 9.87
C THR A 364 15.08 13.02 9.24
N THR A 365 14.96 12.91 7.92
CA THR A 365 15.18 11.66 7.18
C THR A 365 16.61 11.16 7.33
N PHE A 366 17.60 12.05 7.21
CA PHE A 366 19.01 11.70 7.43
C PHE A 366 19.26 11.22 8.86
N LEU A 367 18.57 11.80 9.85
CA LEU A 367 18.72 11.45 11.27
C LEU A 367 17.95 10.17 11.67
N THR A 368 17.03 9.67 10.85
CA THR A 368 16.17 8.52 11.18
C THR A 368 16.95 7.28 11.65
N PRO A 369 18.01 6.78 10.98
CA PRO A 369 18.76 5.61 11.45
C PRO A 369 19.41 5.83 12.83
N TYR A 370 19.82 7.05 13.13
CA TYR A 370 20.40 7.41 14.42
C TYR A 370 19.35 7.43 15.51
N MET A 371 18.15 7.96 15.23
CA MET A 371 17.03 7.95 16.17
C MET A 371 16.58 6.52 16.49
N ILE A 372 16.48 5.64 15.49
CA ILE A 372 16.18 4.23 15.71
C ILE A 372 17.20 3.59 16.66
N ARG A 373 18.49 3.83 16.45
CA ARG A 373 19.56 3.30 17.32
C ARG A 373 19.52 3.91 18.74
N LEU A 374 19.19 5.18 18.85
CA LEU A 374 19.12 5.91 20.14
C LEU A 374 17.99 5.41 21.03
N SER A 375 16.98 4.73 20.49
CA SER A 375 15.82 4.21 21.22
C SER A 375 16.22 3.28 22.38
N VAL A 376 17.20 2.40 22.18
CA VAL A 376 17.64 1.41 23.19
C VAL A 376 18.43 2.06 24.31
N PRO A 377 19.47 2.90 24.05
CA PRO A 377 20.15 3.65 25.12
C PRO A 377 19.19 4.53 25.93
N SER A 378 18.27 5.23 25.22
CA SER A 378 17.26 6.10 25.88
C SER A 378 16.35 5.29 26.82
N TYR A 379 15.90 4.10 26.41
CA TYR A 379 15.15 3.20 27.27
C TYR A 379 15.96 2.83 28.53
N ASN A 380 17.22 2.42 28.38
CA ASN A 380 18.08 2.00 29.52
C ASN A 380 18.30 3.16 30.49
N VAL A 381 18.47 4.38 30.00
CA VAL A 381 18.60 5.57 30.85
C VAL A 381 17.30 5.83 31.62
N LEU A 382 16.16 5.80 30.89
CA LEU A 382 14.84 6.02 31.47
C LEU A 382 14.50 4.95 32.54
N GLU A 383 14.78 3.68 32.28
CA GLU A 383 14.53 2.57 33.17
C GLU A 383 15.33 2.71 34.47
N ARG A 384 16.56 3.26 34.42
CA ARG A 384 17.40 3.50 35.60
C ARG A 384 16.89 4.64 36.49
N HIS A 385 16.24 5.66 35.89
CA HIS A 385 15.79 6.85 36.61
C HIS A 385 14.33 6.75 37.08
N LEU A 386 13.52 5.89 36.43
CA LEU A 386 12.12 5.71 36.80
C LEU A 386 12.00 4.77 38.03
N PRO A 387 11.13 5.07 39.01
CA PRO A 387 10.77 4.15 40.07
C PRO A 387 10.27 2.82 39.50
N LYS A 388 10.72 1.69 40.07
CA LYS A 388 10.32 0.35 39.62
C LYS A 388 8.80 0.12 39.62
N THR A 389 8.08 0.83 40.47
CA THR A 389 6.61 0.83 40.53
C THR A 389 6.00 1.41 39.27
N TRP A 390 6.54 2.50 38.74
CA TRP A 390 6.07 3.15 37.49
C TRP A 390 6.37 2.29 36.26
N VAL A 391 7.57 1.72 36.17
CA VAL A 391 7.91 0.81 35.07
C VAL A 391 7.00 -0.42 35.08
N ARG A 392 6.68 -0.97 36.26
CA ARG A 392 5.71 -2.07 36.38
C ARG A 392 4.29 -1.63 36.01
N ALA A 393 3.84 -0.44 36.44
CA ALA A 393 2.52 0.10 36.07
C ALA A 393 2.39 0.30 34.56
N LEU A 394 3.41 0.88 33.91
CA LEU A 394 3.43 1.09 32.45
C LEU A 394 3.45 -0.23 31.67
N ASN A 395 4.17 -1.23 32.16
CA ASN A 395 4.16 -2.57 31.56
C ASN A 395 2.85 -3.34 31.86
N ASN A 396 2.19 -3.06 32.98
CA ASN A 396 0.90 -3.69 33.33
C ASN A 396 -0.28 -3.13 32.51
N ILE A 397 -0.19 -1.94 31.95
CA ILE A 397 -1.16 -1.42 30.97
C ILE A 397 -1.25 -2.39 29.78
N THR A 398 -0.13 -3.02 29.42
CA THR A 398 -0.05 -4.04 28.35
C THR A 398 -0.79 -5.34 28.73
N LEU A 399 -0.78 -5.74 30.00
CA LEU A 399 -1.43 -6.95 30.48
C LEU A 399 -2.93 -6.80 30.70
N SER A 400 -3.43 -5.55 30.74
CA SER A 400 -4.85 -5.25 31.00
C SER A 400 -5.73 -5.24 29.74
N HIS A 401 -5.20 -5.53 28.57
CA HIS A 401 -6.04 -5.83 27.44
C HIS A 401 -6.51 -7.29 27.56
N PRO A 402 -7.79 -7.54 27.92
CA PRO A 402 -8.30 -8.89 28.01
C PRO A 402 -8.33 -9.48 26.60
N SER A 403 -7.28 -10.25 26.25
CA SER A 403 -7.43 -11.25 25.22
C SER A 403 -8.51 -12.23 25.71
N SER A 404 -9.70 -12.14 25.07
CA SER A 404 -10.77 -13.13 25.21
C SER A 404 -11.41 -13.32 26.60
N ALA A 405 -11.96 -12.25 27.19
CA ALA A 405 -13.20 -12.50 27.91
C ALA A 405 -14.26 -12.95 26.87
N PRO A 406 -15.05 -14.01 27.12
CA PRO A 406 -16.12 -14.41 26.20
C PRO A 406 -17.03 -13.21 26.01
N LYS A 407 -17.04 -12.62 24.81
CA LYS A 407 -17.87 -11.46 24.49
C LYS A 407 -19.31 -11.89 24.77
N SER A 408 -19.99 -11.21 25.69
CA SER A 408 -21.40 -11.45 25.95
C SER A 408 -22.15 -11.52 24.61
N ASN A 409 -22.98 -12.53 24.42
CA ASN A 409 -23.78 -12.70 23.19
C ASN A 409 -24.57 -11.42 22.84
N TRP A 410 -24.94 -10.63 23.84
CA TRP A 410 -25.58 -9.31 23.68
C TRP A 410 -24.67 -8.30 23.00
N HIS A 411 -23.44 -8.14 23.49
CA HIS A 411 -22.51 -7.17 22.92
C HIS A 411 -22.14 -7.53 21.47
N SER A 412 -21.92 -8.83 21.21
CA SER A 412 -21.64 -9.33 19.87
C SER A 412 -22.82 -9.10 18.91
N LEU A 413 -24.04 -9.39 19.34
CA LEU A 413 -25.26 -9.22 18.53
C LEU A 413 -25.54 -7.75 18.22
N ILE A 414 -25.52 -6.86 19.24
CA ILE A 414 -25.81 -5.43 19.07
C ILE A 414 -24.75 -4.80 18.17
N ALA A 415 -23.46 -5.06 18.39
CA ALA A 415 -22.38 -4.53 17.56
C ALA A 415 -22.51 -4.97 16.09
N GLN A 416 -22.85 -6.23 15.84
CA GLN A 416 -23.08 -6.74 14.48
C GLN A 416 -24.33 -6.12 13.84
N MET A 417 -25.43 -5.98 14.59
CA MET A 417 -26.66 -5.34 14.11
C MET A 417 -26.45 -3.85 13.80
N ALA A 418 -25.75 -3.12 14.67
CA ALA A 418 -25.43 -1.70 14.48
C ALA A 418 -24.55 -1.52 13.22
N ARG A 419 -23.52 -2.35 13.07
CA ARG A 419 -22.64 -2.32 11.89
C ARG A 419 -23.41 -2.59 10.58
N ILE A 420 -24.29 -3.56 10.58
CA ILE A 420 -25.13 -3.91 9.42
C ILE A 420 -26.07 -2.76 9.09
N THR A 421 -26.78 -2.22 10.09
CA THR A 421 -27.68 -1.07 9.93
C THR A 421 -26.93 0.13 9.36
N LEU A 422 -25.75 0.46 9.89
CA LEU A 422 -24.93 1.57 9.42
C LEU A 422 -24.55 1.38 7.94
N ILE A 423 -23.99 0.24 7.56
CA ILE A 423 -23.55 -0.02 6.19
C ILE A 423 -24.72 0.10 5.20
N TYR A 424 -25.83 -0.56 5.47
CA TYR A 424 -26.98 -0.52 4.55
C TYR A 424 -27.72 0.82 4.57
N SER A 425 -27.68 1.58 5.67
CA SER A 425 -28.19 2.95 5.71
C SER A 425 -27.35 3.87 4.81
N ILE A 426 -26.02 3.79 4.88
CA ILE A 426 -25.13 4.56 4.01
C ILE A 426 -25.38 4.21 2.54
N LEU A 427 -25.52 2.92 2.20
CA LEU A 427 -25.89 2.46 0.87
C LEU A 427 -27.21 3.01 0.39
N SER A 428 -28.23 3.04 1.25
CA SER A 428 -29.54 3.61 0.95
C SER A 428 -29.44 5.10 0.69
N VAL A 429 -28.74 5.86 1.55
CA VAL A 429 -28.52 7.31 1.34
C VAL A 429 -27.79 7.57 0.04
N ALA A 430 -26.74 6.80 -0.25
CA ALA A 430 -25.96 6.93 -1.49
C ALA A 430 -26.83 6.70 -2.73
N THR A 431 -27.65 5.67 -2.72
CA THR A 431 -28.56 5.36 -3.84
C THR A 431 -29.63 6.45 -4.01
N ILE A 432 -30.22 6.92 -2.91
CA ILE A 432 -31.20 8.01 -2.92
C ILE A 432 -30.57 9.28 -3.49
N ALA A 433 -29.40 9.68 -3.02
CA ALA A 433 -28.71 10.87 -3.51
C ALA A 433 -28.40 10.77 -5.00
N LEU A 434 -27.90 9.63 -5.47
CA LEU A 434 -27.63 9.40 -6.90
C LEU A 434 -28.89 9.54 -7.75
N MET A 435 -29.98 8.94 -7.30
CA MET A 435 -31.26 8.98 -8.02
C MET A 435 -31.85 10.41 -8.03
N LEU A 436 -31.81 11.12 -6.92
CA LEU A 436 -32.38 12.47 -6.84
C LEU A 436 -31.51 13.54 -7.51
N THR A 437 -30.17 13.39 -7.50
CA THR A 437 -29.25 14.39 -8.05
C THR A 437 -29.04 14.23 -9.56
N PHE A 438 -28.97 12.99 -10.06
CA PHE A 438 -28.67 12.73 -11.47
C PHE A 438 -29.89 12.25 -12.25
N PHE A 439 -30.62 11.28 -11.73
CA PHE A 439 -31.69 10.63 -12.47
C PHE A 439 -32.96 11.46 -12.53
N LEU A 440 -33.32 12.15 -11.46
CA LEU A 440 -34.50 13.03 -11.44
C LEU A 440 -34.40 14.20 -12.42
N PRO A 441 -33.27 14.96 -12.50
CA PRO A 441 -33.11 16.00 -13.51
C PRO A 441 -33.10 15.45 -14.93
N PHE A 442 -32.51 14.24 -15.15
CA PHE A 442 -32.49 13.59 -16.43
C PHE A 442 -33.92 13.26 -16.93
N ILE A 443 -34.75 12.61 -16.08
CA ILE A 443 -36.15 12.29 -16.43
C ILE A 443 -36.96 13.58 -16.64
N ARG A 444 -36.79 14.61 -15.82
CA ARG A 444 -37.49 15.88 -16.00
C ARG A 444 -37.14 16.56 -17.32
N ARG A 445 -35.91 16.41 -17.81
CA ARG A 445 -35.53 16.89 -19.17
C ARG A 445 -36.15 16.07 -20.27
N MET A 446 -36.33 14.77 -20.08
CA MET A 446 -36.96 13.89 -21.08
C MET A 446 -38.50 14.05 -21.16
N MET A 447 -39.12 14.49 -20.06
CA MET A 447 -40.58 14.65 -19.95
C MET A 447 -40.97 16.09 -19.56
N PRO A 448 -40.71 17.08 -20.42
CA PRO A 448 -41.06 18.47 -20.15
C PRO A 448 -42.58 18.61 -20.01
N GLY A 449 -43.07 19.24 -18.93
CA GLY A 449 -44.48 19.43 -18.65
C GLY A 449 -45.16 18.32 -17.83
N MET A 450 -44.53 17.14 -17.65
CA MET A 450 -45.10 16.02 -16.88
C MET A 450 -44.34 15.80 -15.55
N HIS A 451 -44.11 16.85 -14.77
CA HIS A 451 -43.30 16.77 -13.53
C HIS A 451 -43.81 15.75 -12.52
N TRP A 452 -45.11 15.53 -12.45
CA TRP A 452 -45.71 14.54 -11.54
C TRP A 452 -45.33 13.10 -11.92
N TRP A 453 -45.40 12.75 -13.20
CA TRP A 453 -44.98 11.45 -13.69
C TRP A 453 -43.48 11.24 -13.56
N ALA A 454 -42.66 12.25 -13.83
CA ALA A 454 -41.22 12.19 -13.65
C ALA A 454 -40.83 11.91 -12.17
N ASN A 455 -41.49 12.60 -11.22
CA ASN A 455 -41.29 12.39 -9.79
C ASN A 455 -41.76 10.99 -9.36
N GLY A 456 -42.94 10.53 -9.88
CA GLY A 456 -43.47 9.19 -9.59
C GLY A 456 -42.56 8.06 -10.05
N ILE A 457 -42.09 8.12 -11.30
CA ILE A 457 -41.14 7.15 -11.87
C ILE A 457 -39.86 7.14 -11.08
N CYS A 458 -39.27 8.30 -10.78
CA CYS A 458 -38.07 8.41 -9.98
C CYS A 458 -38.27 7.82 -8.57
N GLY A 459 -39.41 8.11 -7.93
CA GLY A 459 -39.73 7.58 -6.59
C GLY A 459 -39.83 6.06 -6.57
N VAL A 460 -40.59 5.47 -7.49
CA VAL A 460 -40.77 4.01 -7.60
C VAL A 460 -39.43 3.33 -7.87
N LEU A 461 -38.65 3.84 -8.82
CA LEU A 461 -37.34 3.27 -9.13
C LEU A 461 -36.37 3.40 -7.95
N THR A 462 -36.33 4.56 -7.28
CA THR A 462 -35.49 4.75 -6.09
C THR A 462 -35.85 3.73 -5.00
N VAL A 463 -37.15 3.60 -4.68
CA VAL A 463 -37.63 2.63 -3.69
C VAL A 463 -37.29 1.20 -4.12
N MET A 464 -37.41 0.86 -5.39
CA MET A 464 -37.07 -0.45 -5.91
C MET A 464 -35.57 -0.78 -5.77
N PHE A 465 -34.69 0.19 -6.04
CA PHE A 465 -33.25 0.00 -5.89
C PHE A 465 -32.79 -0.09 -4.42
N ILE A 466 -33.41 0.67 -3.50
CA ILE A 466 -33.06 0.59 -2.06
C ILE A 466 -33.75 -0.57 -1.33
N ALA A 467 -34.80 -1.16 -1.90
CA ALA A 467 -35.58 -2.23 -1.29
C ALA A 467 -34.73 -3.41 -0.71
N PRO A 468 -33.71 -3.92 -1.42
CA PRO A 468 -32.84 -4.96 -0.89
C PRO A 468 -32.06 -4.51 0.37
N PHE A 469 -31.65 -3.24 0.40
CA PHE A 469 -30.89 -2.66 1.53
C PHE A 469 -31.79 -2.46 2.73
N LEU A 470 -32.99 -1.86 2.55
CA LEU A 470 -33.96 -1.68 3.63
C LEU A 470 -34.38 -3.02 4.24
N ARG A 471 -34.61 -4.03 3.40
CA ARG A 471 -34.88 -5.37 3.90
C ARG A 471 -33.73 -5.94 4.72
N ALA A 472 -32.47 -5.73 4.28
CA ALA A 472 -31.29 -6.17 5.00
C ALA A 472 -31.16 -5.47 6.37
N ILE A 473 -31.49 -4.17 6.45
CA ILE A 473 -31.54 -3.41 7.71
C ILE A 473 -32.48 -4.11 8.71
N VAL A 474 -33.70 -4.46 8.30
CA VAL A 474 -34.72 -4.96 9.21
C VAL A 474 -34.51 -6.45 9.54
N MET A 475 -34.23 -7.31 8.53
CA MET A 475 -34.33 -8.76 8.67
C MET A 475 -33.01 -9.48 8.95
N LYS A 476 -31.87 -8.85 8.67
CA LYS A 476 -30.56 -9.51 8.82
C LYS A 476 -30.26 -9.73 10.30
N LYS A 477 -29.71 -10.92 10.63
CA LYS A 477 -29.39 -11.34 11.99
C LYS A 477 -30.55 -11.64 12.94
N ASN A 478 -31.79 -11.44 12.55
CA ASN A 478 -32.94 -11.86 13.37
C ASN A 478 -33.08 -13.40 13.50
N HIS A 479 -32.32 -14.14 12.69
CA HIS A 479 -32.28 -15.62 12.69
C HIS A 479 -30.87 -16.15 12.96
N SER A 480 -29.95 -15.34 13.48
CA SER A 480 -28.60 -15.79 13.85
C SER A 480 -28.64 -16.69 15.08
N GLU A 481 -27.61 -17.49 15.28
CA GLU A 481 -27.49 -18.35 16.45
C GLU A 481 -27.46 -17.54 17.74
N GLU A 482 -26.76 -16.39 17.76
CA GLU A 482 -26.71 -15.49 18.90
C GLU A 482 -28.11 -14.91 19.24
N PHE A 483 -28.91 -14.57 18.21
CA PHE A 483 -30.28 -14.08 18.43
C PHE A 483 -31.18 -15.15 19.00
N ARG A 484 -31.10 -16.38 18.45
CA ARG A 484 -31.87 -17.53 18.95
C ARG A 484 -31.47 -17.94 20.37
N ALA A 485 -30.18 -17.93 20.67
CA ALA A 485 -29.66 -18.20 21.99
C ALA A 485 -30.25 -17.23 23.02
N LEU A 486 -30.17 -15.90 22.76
CA LEU A 486 -30.71 -14.87 23.64
C LEU A 486 -32.24 -14.91 23.74
N TRP A 487 -32.95 -15.27 22.64
CA TRP A 487 -34.41 -15.41 22.65
C TRP A 487 -34.90 -16.56 23.52
N ASN A 488 -34.15 -17.67 23.57
CA ASN A 488 -34.50 -18.88 24.32
C ASN A 488 -33.98 -18.85 25.77
N ASP A 489 -32.95 -18.05 26.06
CA ASP A 489 -32.30 -17.99 27.37
C ASP A 489 -33.21 -17.41 28.45
N SER A 490 -33.91 -16.30 28.17
CA SER A 490 -34.80 -15.67 29.14
C SER A 490 -35.96 -14.89 28.49
N ARG A 491 -37.15 -14.94 29.13
CA ARG A 491 -38.30 -14.10 28.73
C ARG A 491 -37.97 -12.61 28.80
N SER A 492 -37.14 -12.18 29.73
CA SER A 492 -36.69 -10.77 29.89
C SER A 492 -35.91 -10.26 28.67
N ASN A 493 -35.19 -11.13 27.94
CA ASN A 493 -34.41 -10.77 26.77
C ASN A 493 -35.25 -10.51 25.51
N ARG A 494 -36.50 -10.94 25.48
CA ARG A 494 -37.38 -10.83 24.31
C ARG A 494 -37.78 -9.40 24.03
N MET A 495 -38.10 -8.60 25.08
CA MET A 495 -38.48 -7.18 24.90
C MET A 495 -37.35 -6.32 24.31
N PRO A 496 -36.11 -6.32 24.85
CA PRO A 496 -35.00 -5.61 24.23
C PRO A 496 -34.73 -6.07 22.79
N LEU A 497 -34.86 -7.35 22.47
CA LEU A 497 -34.70 -7.85 21.10
C LEU A 497 -35.78 -7.32 20.16
N LEU A 498 -37.05 -7.25 20.58
CA LEU A 498 -38.14 -6.62 19.81
C LEU A 498 -37.89 -5.12 19.58
N VAL A 499 -37.40 -4.42 20.59
CA VAL A 499 -37.03 -2.99 20.46
C VAL A 499 -35.95 -2.80 19.39
N THR A 500 -34.93 -3.66 19.31
CA THR A 500 -33.91 -3.56 18.26
C THR A 500 -34.48 -3.76 16.85
N ILE A 501 -35.48 -4.62 16.69
CA ILE A 501 -36.18 -4.82 15.41
C ILE A 501 -37.02 -3.57 15.08
N LEU A 502 -37.75 -3.03 16.08
CA LEU A 502 -38.58 -1.83 15.92
C LEU A 502 -37.76 -0.62 15.52
N VAL A 503 -36.63 -0.39 16.17
CA VAL A 503 -35.72 0.73 15.82
C VAL A 503 -35.25 0.62 14.35
N ARG A 504 -34.88 -0.58 13.92
CA ARG A 504 -34.45 -0.80 12.53
C ARG A 504 -35.60 -0.66 11.53
N LEU A 505 -36.80 -1.02 11.90
CA LEU A 505 -38.01 -0.77 11.11
C LEU A 505 -38.29 0.72 10.96
N ILE A 506 -38.16 1.47 12.04
CA ILE A 506 -38.30 2.95 12.02
C ILE A 506 -37.27 3.57 11.09
N ILE A 507 -35.99 3.15 11.17
CA ILE A 507 -34.92 3.62 10.28
C ILE A 507 -35.26 3.34 8.82
N ALA A 508 -35.71 2.13 8.49
CA ALA A 508 -36.08 1.76 7.13
C ALA A 508 -37.26 2.58 6.62
N SER A 509 -38.27 2.81 7.48
CA SER A 509 -39.46 3.63 7.13
C SER A 509 -39.09 5.12 6.93
N ALA A 510 -38.13 5.63 7.69
CA ALA A 510 -37.64 7.01 7.54
C ALA A 510 -37.02 7.27 6.17
N PHE A 511 -36.33 6.29 5.58
CA PHE A 511 -35.80 6.43 4.21
C PHE A 511 -36.92 6.55 3.16
N VAL A 512 -37.94 5.69 3.26
CA VAL A 512 -39.08 5.75 2.32
C VAL A 512 -39.86 7.04 2.53
N PHE A 513 -40.06 7.45 3.79
CA PHE A 513 -40.68 8.73 4.13
C PHE A 513 -39.92 9.92 3.51
N TYR A 514 -38.60 9.94 3.63
CA TYR A 514 -37.75 10.98 3.05
C TYR A 514 -37.92 11.08 1.53
N ILE A 515 -37.93 9.94 0.82
CA ILE A 515 -38.13 9.91 -0.66
C ILE A 515 -39.52 10.46 -1.01
N CYS A 516 -40.56 10.00 -0.31
CA CYS A 516 -41.91 10.48 -0.55
C CYS A 516 -42.04 11.96 -0.28
N ASN A 517 -41.50 12.45 0.82
CA ASN A 517 -41.53 13.86 1.20
C ASN A 517 -40.81 14.77 0.19
N TYR A 518 -39.68 14.30 -0.36
CA TYR A 518 -38.90 15.06 -1.34
C TYR A 518 -39.60 15.14 -2.71
N LEU A 519 -40.27 14.06 -3.13
CA LEU A 519 -40.89 13.94 -4.46
C LEU A 519 -42.35 14.37 -4.53
N THR A 520 -43.07 14.30 -3.41
CA THR A 520 -44.51 14.58 -3.33
C THR A 520 -44.80 15.55 -2.18
N ARG A 521 -45.88 16.35 -2.32
CA ARG A 521 -46.30 17.31 -1.31
C ARG A 521 -47.58 16.86 -0.59
N PHE A 522 -47.60 15.59 -0.14
CA PHE A 522 -48.72 15.05 0.64
C PHE A 522 -48.59 15.36 2.12
N THR A 523 -49.67 15.15 2.90
CA THR A 523 -49.64 15.29 4.34
C THR A 523 -48.71 14.27 5.00
N ASN A 524 -47.98 14.69 6.05
CA ASN A 524 -46.98 13.83 6.72
C ASN A 524 -47.56 12.52 7.24
N ALA A 525 -48.81 12.51 7.70
CA ALA A 525 -49.48 11.31 8.17
C ALA A 525 -49.69 10.26 7.08
N LEU A 526 -50.16 10.69 5.90
CA LEU A 526 -50.35 9.81 4.75
C LEU A 526 -49.03 9.25 4.21
N MET A 527 -47.97 10.06 4.20
CA MET A 527 -46.64 9.60 3.79
C MET A 527 -46.05 8.58 4.75
N MET A 528 -46.30 8.73 6.05
CA MET A 528 -45.85 7.77 7.05
C MET A 528 -46.57 6.42 6.92
N THR A 529 -47.86 6.44 6.65
CA THR A 529 -48.61 5.19 6.40
C THR A 529 -48.18 4.49 5.11
N ILE A 530 -47.94 5.23 4.05
CA ILE A 530 -47.37 4.69 2.80
C ILE A 530 -45.98 4.09 3.04
N ALA A 531 -45.09 4.78 3.77
CA ALA A 531 -43.77 4.29 4.08
C ALA A 531 -43.80 2.99 4.87
N LEU A 532 -44.63 2.88 5.88
CA LEU A 532 -44.82 1.65 6.66
C LEU A 532 -45.39 0.51 5.81
N ALA A 533 -46.37 0.76 4.96
CA ALA A 533 -46.96 -0.21 4.05
C ALA A 533 -45.93 -0.73 3.04
N VAL A 534 -45.14 0.17 2.43
CA VAL A 534 -44.10 -0.19 1.46
C VAL A 534 -43.02 -1.06 2.12
N VAL A 535 -42.55 -0.68 3.31
CA VAL A 535 -41.54 -1.47 4.04
C VAL A 535 -42.14 -2.82 4.45
N GLY A 536 -43.40 -2.89 4.87
CA GLY A 536 -44.10 -4.12 5.15
C GLY A 536 -44.17 -5.08 3.96
N ILE A 537 -44.56 -4.57 2.78
CA ILE A 537 -44.56 -5.33 1.51
C ILE A 537 -43.15 -5.81 1.15
N MET A 538 -42.13 -4.98 1.33
CA MET A 538 -40.72 -5.37 1.08
C MET A 538 -40.27 -6.52 1.97
N ILE A 539 -40.65 -6.52 3.23
CA ILE A 539 -40.29 -7.57 4.19
C ILE A 539 -40.94 -8.90 3.79
N LEU A 540 -42.19 -8.87 3.36
CA LEU A 540 -43.00 -10.06 2.99
C LEU A 540 -42.62 -10.61 1.60
N SER A 541 -42.03 -9.82 0.71
CA SER A 541 -41.70 -10.22 -0.66
C SER A 541 -40.62 -11.29 -0.72
N ARG A 542 -40.96 -12.48 -1.27
CA ARG A 542 -40.01 -13.60 -1.49
C ARG A 542 -38.98 -13.28 -2.58
N GLY A 543 -39.35 -12.51 -3.62
CA GLY A 543 -38.47 -12.08 -4.71
C GLY A 543 -37.34 -11.19 -4.21
N LEU A 544 -37.66 -10.18 -3.40
CA LEU A 544 -36.69 -9.28 -2.80
C LEU A 544 -35.74 -10.02 -1.82
N LYS A 545 -36.21 -11.09 -1.17
CA LYS A 545 -35.34 -11.96 -0.35
C LYS A 545 -34.23 -12.58 -1.19
N LYS A 546 -34.58 -13.19 -2.33
CA LYS A 546 -33.58 -13.80 -3.25
C LYS A 546 -32.60 -12.75 -3.78
N GLN A 547 -33.11 -11.59 -4.17
CA GLN A 547 -32.30 -10.49 -4.71
C GLN A 547 -31.34 -9.88 -3.67
N SER A 548 -31.83 -9.64 -2.45
CA SER A 548 -30.99 -9.16 -1.33
C SER A 548 -29.87 -10.15 -1.00
N ILE A 549 -30.16 -11.45 -0.94
CA ILE A 549 -29.14 -12.49 -0.70
C ILE A 549 -28.14 -12.56 -1.87
N LYS A 550 -28.62 -12.46 -3.11
CA LYS A 550 -27.76 -12.48 -4.30
C LYS A 550 -26.81 -11.27 -4.33
N MET A 551 -27.32 -10.07 -4.04
CA MET A 551 -26.50 -8.84 -3.98
C MET A 551 -25.48 -8.92 -2.84
N GLU A 552 -25.87 -9.43 -1.68
CA GLU A 552 -24.96 -9.62 -0.56
C GLU A 552 -23.86 -10.63 -0.90
N ARG A 553 -24.19 -11.77 -1.50
CA ARG A 553 -23.19 -12.75 -1.95
C ARG A 553 -22.24 -12.14 -2.96
N MET A 554 -22.74 -11.39 -3.95
CA MET A 554 -21.91 -10.69 -4.91
C MET A 554 -20.97 -9.66 -4.25
N PHE A 555 -21.50 -8.88 -3.30
CA PHE A 555 -20.69 -7.91 -2.54
C PHE A 555 -19.58 -8.60 -1.75
N VAL A 556 -19.93 -9.64 -1.00
CA VAL A 556 -18.95 -10.41 -0.19
C VAL A 556 -17.95 -11.15 -1.08
N GLN A 557 -18.38 -11.70 -2.22
CA GLN A 557 -17.51 -12.35 -3.18
C GLN A 557 -16.55 -11.34 -3.84
N ASN A 558 -17.04 -10.19 -4.28
CA ASN A 558 -16.20 -9.16 -4.86
C ASN A 558 -15.21 -8.60 -3.84
N LEU A 559 -15.65 -8.36 -2.61
CA LEU A 559 -14.80 -7.92 -1.51
C LEU A 559 -13.75 -8.98 -1.11
N ARG A 560 -14.03 -10.27 -1.30
CA ARG A 560 -13.15 -11.40 -0.95
C ARG A 560 -12.45 -12.03 -2.15
N SER A 561 -12.63 -11.51 -3.36
CA SER A 561 -12.12 -12.13 -4.58
C SER A 561 -10.60 -12.34 -4.54
N ARG A 562 -9.85 -11.34 -4.13
CA ARG A 562 -8.39 -11.41 -3.94
C ARG A 562 -7.99 -12.44 -2.86
N ASP A 563 -8.71 -12.51 -1.75
CA ASP A 563 -8.45 -13.47 -0.67
C ASP A 563 -8.68 -14.91 -1.09
N ILE A 564 -9.77 -15.15 -1.85
CA ILE A 564 -10.12 -16.49 -2.34
C ILE A 564 -9.06 -16.96 -3.34
N GLU A 565 -8.64 -16.09 -4.25
CA GLU A 565 -7.60 -16.41 -5.22
C GLU A 565 -6.25 -16.67 -4.54
N GLN A 566 -5.85 -15.86 -3.57
CA GLN A 566 -4.63 -16.08 -2.79
C GLN A 566 -4.68 -17.39 -1.99
N GLN A 567 -5.86 -17.80 -1.51
CA GLN A 567 -6.03 -19.11 -0.88
C GLN A 567 -5.92 -20.25 -1.87
N VAL A 568 -6.53 -20.12 -3.05
CA VAL A 568 -6.49 -21.14 -4.12
C VAL A 568 -5.06 -21.31 -4.66
N LEU A 569 -4.31 -20.21 -4.77
CA LEU A 569 -2.92 -20.21 -5.24
C LEU A 569 -1.90 -20.57 -4.14
N GLY A 570 -2.34 -20.85 -2.91
CA GLY A 570 -1.45 -21.16 -1.79
C GLY A 570 -0.60 -19.98 -1.28
N LEU A 571 -0.83 -18.77 -1.80
CA LEU A 571 -0.08 -17.55 -1.47
C LEU A 571 -0.50 -16.93 -0.14
N LYS A 572 -1.58 -17.41 0.49
CA LYS A 572 -2.05 -16.86 1.77
C LYS A 572 -1.26 -17.49 2.90
N LYS A 573 -0.62 -16.64 3.68
CA LYS A 573 0.01 -17.02 4.95
C LYS A 573 -0.99 -17.73 5.85
N PRO A 574 -0.57 -18.75 6.65
CA PRO A 574 -1.45 -19.45 7.57
C PRO A 574 -2.11 -18.49 8.55
N LEU A 575 -3.29 -18.88 9.06
CA LEU A 575 -4.12 -18.11 10.01
C LEU A 575 -3.43 -17.72 11.33
N TYR A 576 -2.21 -18.19 11.56
CA TYR A 576 -1.43 -18.04 12.79
C TYR A 576 -0.27 -17.04 12.66
N GLU A 577 -0.44 -15.92 11.94
CA GLU A 577 0.39 -14.73 12.16
C GLU A 577 -0.11 -14.01 13.41
N GLY A 578 0.14 -14.56 14.54
CA GLY A 578 -0.14 -13.97 15.83
C GLY A 578 0.78 -14.61 16.85
N HIS A 579 1.14 -13.88 17.86
CA HIS A 579 1.92 -14.35 18.99
C HIS A 579 1.41 -15.71 19.48
N LEU A 580 2.23 -16.75 19.35
CA LEU A 580 2.01 -18.00 20.02
C LEU A 580 2.23 -17.75 21.52
N LEU A 581 1.11 -17.44 22.24
CA LEU A 581 1.10 -17.24 23.68
C LEU A 581 2.10 -16.15 24.13
N ASP A 582 1.94 -15.52 25.26
CA ASP A 582 2.78 -14.45 25.88
C ASP A 582 4.30 -14.70 25.95
N ARG A 583 4.83 -15.59 25.14
CA ARG A 583 6.26 -15.90 24.99
C ARG A 583 6.83 -15.20 23.77
N ASP A 584 8.12 -14.91 23.84
CA ASP A 584 8.89 -14.27 22.76
C ASP A 584 9.12 -15.22 21.56
N ILE A 585 8.04 -15.84 21.04
CA ILE A 585 8.10 -16.80 19.93
C ILE A 585 7.07 -16.38 18.89
N HIS A 586 7.51 -16.18 17.65
CA HIS A 586 6.62 -15.84 16.53
C HIS A 586 7.07 -16.51 15.24
N ILE A 587 6.20 -16.45 14.23
CA ILE A 587 6.49 -17.01 12.91
C ILE A 587 7.00 -15.89 12.02
N SER A 588 8.13 -16.12 11.37
CA SER A 588 8.73 -15.21 10.40
C SER A 588 9.02 -15.91 9.08
N GLU A 589 9.28 -15.14 8.04
CA GLU A 589 9.60 -15.63 6.71
C GLU A 589 11.05 -15.25 6.36
N ILE A 590 11.84 -16.21 5.95
CA ILE A 590 13.23 -16.05 5.47
C ILE A 590 13.26 -16.45 4.02
N GLU A 591 13.61 -15.53 3.12
CA GLU A 591 13.82 -15.79 1.70
C GLU A 591 15.27 -16.16 1.44
N ILE A 592 15.50 -17.25 0.72
CA ILE A 592 16.84 -17.73 0.38
C ILE A 592 17.34 -16.97 -0.85
N PRO A 593 18.44 -16.22 -0.76
CA PRO A 593 19.06 -15.54 -1.89
C PRO A 593 19.56 -16.51 -2.94
N GLU A 594 19.72 -16.05 -4.19
CA GLU A 594 20.18 -16.87 -5.31
C GLU A 594 21.58 -17.42 -5.09
N ASN A 595 22.46 -16.65 -4.47
CA ASN A 595 23.86 -16.98 -4.19
C ASN A 595 24.11 -17.40 -2.73
N SER A 596 23.10 -17.90 -2.03
CA SER A 596 23.26 -18.38 -0.66
C SER A 596 23.91 -19.76 -0.59
N THR A 597 24.85 -19.93 0.33
CA THR A 597 25.46 -21.23 0.66
C THR A 597 24.48 -22.25 1.24
N TRP A 598 23.27 -21.79 1.63
CA TRP A 598 22.19 -22.67 2.10
C TRP A 598 21.46 -23.35 0.94
N SER A 599 21.64 -22.85 -0.27
CA SER A 599 21.04 -23.41 -1.48
C SER A 599 21.60 -24.78 -1.80
N GLY A 600 20.72 -25.74 -2.13
CA GLY A 600 21.11 -27.11 -2.42
C GLY A 600 21.33 -28.01 -1.20
N LEU A 601 21.30 -27.46 0.02
CA LEU A 601 21.43 -28.24 1.25
C LEU A 601 20.06 -28.71 1.76
N CYS A 602 20.03 -29.87 2.41
CA CYS A 602 18.81 -30.33 3.07
C CYS A 602 18.64 -29.65 4.44
N LEU A 603 17.41 -29.59 4.96
CA LEU A 603 17.12 -28.96 6.25
C LEU A 603 17.87 -29.60 7.43
N ALA A 604 18.17 -30.90 7.34
CA ALA A 604 18.96 -31.61 8.33
C ALA A 604 20.42 -31.11 8.37
N ASP A 605 21.02 -30.83 7.21
CA ASP A 605 22.40 -30.34 7.08
C ASP A 605 22.52 -28.89 7.53
N LEU A 606 21.52 -28.06 7.27
CA LEU A 606 21.45 -26.67 7.71
C LEU A 606 21.39 -26.53 9.24
N ARG A 607 20.94 -27.57 9.95
CA ARG A 607 20.85 -27.62 11.42
C ARG A 607 20.26 -26.34 12.06
N LEU A 608 19.25 -25.73 11.41
CA LEU A 608 18.70 -24.44 11.81
C LEU A 608 18.21 -24.42 13.26
N SER A 609 17.67 -25.57 13.74
CA SER A 609 17.24 -25.72 15.13
C SER A 609 18.42 -25.68 16.10
N ASN A 610 19.55 -26.31 15.75
CA ASN A 610 20.74 -26.37 16.62
C ASN A 610 21.58 -25.09 16.54
N ARG A 611 21.71 -24.49 15.33
CA ARG A 611 22.54 -23.29 15.12
C ARG A 611 21.86 -22.03 15.65
N PHE A 612 20.55 -21.88 15.43
CA PHE A 612 19.83 -20.65 15.70
C PHE A 612 18.62 -20.84 16.62
N GLY A 613 18.25 -22.07 16.96
CA GLY A 613 17.06 -22.37 17.77
C GLY A 613 15.73 -22.12 17.03
N ILE A 614 15.74 -22.03 15.69
CA ILE A 614 14.55 -21.82 14.87
C ILE A 614 14.06 -23.13 14.25
N HIS A 615 12.73 -23.22 14.05
CA HIS A 615 12.11 -24.39 13.43
C HIS A 615 11.38 -23.98 12.15
N VAL A 616 11.60 -24.72 11.05
CA VAL A 616 10.92 -24.48 9.77
C VAL A 616 9.53 -25.11 9.81
N SER A 617 8.50 -24.31 9.67
CA SER A 617 7.11 -24.77 9.65
C SER A 617 6.57 -25.02 8.25
N SER A 618 7.07 -24.30 7.24
CA SER A 618 6.76 -24.55 5.84
C SER A 618 7.78 -23.92 4.90
N ILE A 619 7.86 -24.46 3.69
CA ILE A 619 8.64 -23.92 2.57
C ILE A 619 7.66 -23.49 1.49
N LEU A 620 7.73 -22.24 1.04
CA LEU A 620 7.00 -21.73 -0.10
C LEU A 620 7.97 -21.66 -1.29
N ARG A 621 7.78 -22.55 -2.28
CA ARG A 621 8.57 -22.66 -3.50
C ARG A 621 7.73 -22.25 -4.69
N GLY A 622 7.96 -21.08 -5.22
CA GLY A 622 7.10 -20.52 -6.26
C GLY A 622 5.64 -20.48 -5.82
N HIS A 623 4.79 -21.32 -6.43
CA HIS A 623 3.36 -21.43 -6.09
C HIS A 623 3.01 -22.66 -5.24
N ARG A 624 3.99 -23.49 -4.90
CA ARG A 624 3.79 -24.71 -4.10
C ARG A 624 4.25 -24.49 -2.67
N ARG A 625 3.42 -24.88 -1.70
CA ARG A 625 3.75 -24.86 -0.28
C ARG A 625 3.98 -26.29 0.22
N ILE A 626 5.10 -26.51 0.90
CA ILE A 626 5.44 -27.75 1.60
C ILE A 626 5.25 -27.44 3.09
N ASN A 627 4.24 -28.04 3.72
CA ASN A 627 3.97 -27.85 5.15
C ASN A 627 4.68 -28.94 5.96
N ILE A 628 5.27 -28.55 7.08
CA ILE A 628 6.04 -29.43 7.97
C ILE A 628 7.07 -30.22 7.16
N PRO A 629 8.05 -29.52 6.55
CA PRO A 629 9.06 -30.18 5.71
C PRO A 629 9.90 -31.14 6.56
N GLY A 630 10.28 -32.25 5.94
CA GLY A 630 11.19 -33.24 6.54
C GLY A 630 12.64 -32.76 6.56
N GLY A 631 13.50 -33.49 7.29
CA GLY A 631 14.92 -33.19 7.32
C GLY A 631 15.60 -33.30 5.95
N ASP A 632 15.08 -34.17 5.08
CA ASP A 632 15.62 -34.45 3.74
C ASP A 632 15.15 -33.47 2.67
N ASP A 633 14.23 -32.53 3.01
CA ASP A 633 13.79 -31.51 2.07
C ASP A 633 14.92 -30.52 1.78
N ILE A 634 15.25 -30.39 0.49
CA ILE A 634 16.31 -29.51 0.01
C ILE A 634 15.76 -28.09 -0.16
N VAL A 635 16.57 -27.11 0.22
CA VAL A 635 16.28 -25.68 0.08
C VAL A 635 16.86 -25.18 -1.23
N PHE A 636 16.08 -24.37 -1.98
CA PHE A 636 16.49 -23.81 -3.27
C PHE A 636 16.48 -22.28 -3.25
N PRO A 637 17.20 -21.64 -4.17
CA PRO A 637 17.13 -20.18 -4.36
C PRO A 637 15.70 -19.72 -4.58
N GLY A 638 15.32 -18.61 -3.93
CA GLY A 638 13.97 -18.07 -4.00
C GLY A 638 12.92 -18.78 -3.14
N ASP A 639 13.31 -19.88 -2.43
CA ASP A 639 12.44 -20.52 -1.45
C ASP A 639 12.21 -19.54 -0.26
N LYS A 640 10.98 -19.48 0.20
CA LYS A 640 10.61 -18.71 1.39
C LYS A 640 10.34 -19.68 2.53
N LEU A 641 11.27 -19.74 3.46
CA LEU A 641 11.17 -20.56 4.65
C LEU A 641 10.31 -19.83 5.70
N GLN A 642 9.23 -20.45 6.11
CA GLN A 642 8.46 -19.98 7.25
C GLN A 642 9.01 -20.60 8.52
N VAL A 643 9.61 -19.79 9.38
CA VAL A 643 10.35 -20.21 10.57
C VAL A 643 9.70 -19.72 11.85
N ILE A 644 9.82 -20.50 12.91
CA ILE A 644 9.34 -20.23 14.27
C ILE A 644 10.53 -20.01 15.18
N GLY A 645 10.58 -18.89 15.88
CA GLY A 645 11.64 -18.57 16.84
C GLY A 645 11.38 -17.29 17.61
N SER A 646 12.28 -16.95 18.54
CA SER A 646 12.28 -15.66 19.24
C SER A 646 12.91 -14.56 18.36
N ASP A 647 12.68 -13.28 18.69
CA ASP A 647 13.27 -12.13 17.96
C ASP A 647 14.79 -12.24 17.84
N SER A 648 15.48 -12.66 18.91
CA SER A 648 16.93 -12.83 18.91
C SER A 648 17.39 -13.96 17.99
N GLN A 649 16.66 -15.08 18.00
CA GLN A 649 16.94 -16.25 17.16
C GLN A 649 16.73 -15.96 15.68
N LEU A 650 15.63 -15.28 15.34
CA LEU A 650 15.32 -14.89 13.97
C LEU A 650 16.31 -13.86 13.42
N THR A 651 16.72 -12.89 14.26
CA THR A 651 17.73 -11.90 13.87
C THR A 651 19.09 -12.56 13.63
N ALA A 652 19.47 -13.54 14.47
CA ALA A 652 20.72 -14.30 14.29
C ALA A 652 20.70 -15.12 12.99
N ALA A 653 19.58 -15.78 12.68
CA ALA A 653 19.43 -16.53 11.45
C ALA A 653 19.49 -15.64 10.19
N HIS A 654 18.85 -14.48 10.23
CA HIS A 654 18.93 -13.49 9.14
C HIS A 654 20.34 -12.93 8.97
N ALA A 655 21.03 -12.64 10.06
CA ALA A 655 22.42 -12.14 10.01
C ALA A 655 23.37 -13.20 9.44
N ALA A 656 23.18 -14.47 9.81
CA ALA A 656 23.97 -15.56 9.25
C ALA A 656 23.71 -15.74 7.74
N LEU A 657 22.45 -15.70 7.31
CA LEU A 657 22.11 -15.80 5.89
C LEU A 657 22.71 -14.64 5.06
N ALA A 658 22.79 -13.44 5.63
CA ALA A 658 23.38 -12.29 4.95
C ALA A 658 24.93 -12.38 4.85
N VAL A 659 25.57 -13.16 5.70
CA VAL A 659 27.02 -13.40 5.66
C VAL A 659 27.35 -14.63 4.83
N ASP A 660 26.50 -15.67 4.89
CA ASP A 660 26.63 -16.93 4.16
C ASP A 660 26.18 -16.77 2.67
N ILE A 661 26.71 -15.73 2.00
CA ILE A 661 26.51 -15.47 0.56
C ILE A 661 27.82 -15.78 -0.14
N GLU A 662 27.78 -16.60 -1.17
CA GLU A 662 28.92 -16.79 -2.05
C GLU A 662 29.19 -15.48 -2.80
N PRO A 663 30.45 -15.00 -2.83
CA PRO A 663 30.78 -13.84 -3.64
C PRO A 663 30.51 -14.14 -5.11
N ASP A 664 29.98 -13.16 -5.82
CA ASP A 664 29.80 -13.26 -7.27
C ASP A 664 31.14 -13.64 -7.91
N ASP A 665 31.12 -14.65 -8.79
CA ASP A 665 32.33 -15.05 -9.52
C ASP A 665 32.77 -13.88 -10.42
N PRO A 666 33.94 -13.22 -10.12
CA PRO A 666 34.40 -12.08 -10.90
C PRO A 666 34.71 -12.45 -12.35
N ASP A 667 34.83 -13.73 -12.65
CA ASP A 667 35.12 -14.25 -13.96
C ASP A 667 33.89 -14.85 -14.69
N ILE A 668 32.67 -14.62 -14.18
CA ILE A 668 31.44 -15.15 -14.77
C ILE A 668 31.24 -14.70 -16.22
N GLU A 669 31.59 -13.44 -16.53
CA GLU A 669 31.54 -12.91 -17.90
C GLU A 669 32.61 -13.55 -18.80
N LYS A 670 33.77 -13.93 -18.24
CA LYS A 670 34.84 -14.63 -19.01
C LYS A 670 34.51 -16.07 -19.29
N ARG A 671 33.68 -16.70 -18.45
CA ARG A 671 33.17 -18.07 -18.61
C ARG A 671 31.89 -18.15 -19.40
N GLU A 672 31.40 -17.03 -19.90
CA GLU A 672 30.22 -16.98 -20.76
C GLU A 672 30.50 -17.74 -22.05
N MET A 673 29.62 -18.67 -22.39
CA MET A 673 29.75 -19.47 -23.61
C MET A 673 29.46 -18.60 -24.84
N ARG A 674 30.40 -18.54 -25.77
CA ARG A 674 30.23 -17.80 -27.01
C ARG A 674 30.18 -18.72 -28.21
N LEU A 675 29.41 -18.31 -29.20
CA LEU A 675 29.33 -18.95 -30.48
C LEU A 675 30.36 -18.32 -31.46
N SER A 676 31.21 -19.13 -32.05
CA SER A 676 32.24 -18.66 -33.00
C SER A 676 32.28 -19.57 -34.21
N GLN A 677 32.86 -19.09 -35.32
CA GLN A 677 33.11 -19.86 -36.54
C GLN A 677 34.59 -20.16 -36.66
N ILE A 678 34.92 -21.39 -37.06
CA ILE A 678 36.25 -21.75 -37.53
C ILE A 678 36.17 -22.33 -38.94
N ILE A 679 37.11 -21.91 -39.77
CA ILE A 679 37.30 -22.45 -41.13
C ILE A 679 38.45 -23.42 -41.08
N ILE A 680 38.22 -24.65 -41.52
CA ILE A 680 39.26 -25.66 -41.62
C ILE A 680 40.12 -25.35 -42.84
N ASP A 681 41.34 -24.82 -42.62
CA ASP A 681 42.27 -24.47 -43.66
C ASP A 681 43.35 -25.57 -43.92
N LYS A 682 44.32 -25.29 -44.83
CA LYS A 682 45.40 -26.24 -45.21
C LYS A 682 46.35 -26.57 -44.06
N HIS A 683 46.48 -25.70 -43.08
CA HIS A 683 47.39 -25.82 -41.95
C HIS A 683 46.69 -26.40 -40.70
N SER A 684 45.37 -26.55 -40.77
CA SER A 684 44.56 -27.05 -39.66
C SER A 684 44.91 -28.52 -39.34
N PRO A 685 45.26 -28.85 -38.10
CA PRO A 685 45.52 -30.22 -37.67
C PRO A 685 44.27 -31.09 -37.63
N PHE A 686 43.10 -30.53 -37.89
CA PHE A 686 41.80 -31.20 -37.85
C PHE A 686 41.37 -31.77 -39.21
N VAL A 687 42.08 -31.46 -40.31
CA VAL A 687 41.76 -31.99 -41.64
C VAL A 687 41.84 -33.51 -41.66
N GLY A 688 40.77 -34.15 -42.14
CA GLY A 688 40.67 -35.63 -42.29
C GLY A 688 40.36 -36.38 -41.00
N LYS A 689 40.30 -35.71 -39.85
CA LYS A 689 39.94 -36.28 -38.56
C LYS A 689 38.42 -36.25 -38.32
N THR A 690 37.93 -37.18 -37.53
CA THR A 690 36.55 -37.21 -37.04
C THR A 690 36.43 -36.33 -35.78
N LEU A 691 35.22 -35.90 -35.42
CA LEU A 691 34.97 -35.07 -34.22
C LEU A 691 35.64 -35.62 -32.94
N PRO A 692 35.56 -36.92 -32.61
CA PRO A 692 36.24 -37.44 -31.42
C PRO A 692 37.78 -37.39 -31.53
N GLU A 693 38.35 -37.55 -32.74
CA GLU A 693 39.80 -37.54 -32.98
C GLU A 693 40.41 -36.13 -32.96
N THR A 694 39.59 -35.08 -33.04
CA THR A 694 40.06 -33.67 -33.00
C THR A 694 40.35 -33.16 -31.61
N GLY A 695 39.87 -33.81 -30.56
CA GLY A 695 39.98 -33.36 -29.17
C GLY A 695 39.23 -32.05 -28.84
N LEU A 696 38.37 -31.58 -29.73
CA LEU A 696 37.66 -30.31 -29.55
C LEU A 696 36.93 -30.20 -28.20
N ARG A 697 36.33 -31.31 -27.75
CA ARG A 697 35.64 -31.35 -26.47
C ARG A 697 36.55 -31.65 -25.28
N SER A 698 37.50 -32.58 -25.45
CA SER A 698 38.35 -33.06 -24.35
C SER A 698 39.56 -32.19 -24.08
N GLU A 699 40.15 -31.55 -25.11
CA GLU A 699 41.37 -30.77 -24.99
C GLU A 699 41.07 -29.25 -24.98
N PHE A 700 40.09 -28.82 -25.81
CA PHE A 700 39.76 -27.39 -25.94
C PHE A 700 38.53 -26.95 -25.21
N ASN A 701 37.79 -27.87 -24.59
CA ASN A 701 36.52 -27.60 -23.93
C ASN A 701 35.51 -26.84 -24.83
N CYS A 702 35.50 -27.18 -26.12
CA CYS A 702 34.65 -26.58 -27.13
C CYS A 702 33.68 -27.61 -27.74
N MET A 703 32.47 -27.18 -28.06
CA MET A 703 31.45 -28.04 -28.66
C MET A 703 31.10 -27.58 -30.07
N VAL A 704 31.11 -28.47 -31.03
CA VAL A 704 30.64 -28.21 -32.39
C VAL A 704 29.12 -28.28 -32.44
N VAL A 705 28.51 -27.20 -32.86
CA VAL A 705 27.04 -27.06 -33.02
C VAL A 705 26.62 -27.58 -34.39
N GLY A 706 27.42 -27.30 -35.42
CA GLY A 706 27.11 -27.73 -36.76
C GLY A 706 28.15 -27.27 -37.79
N ARG A 707 27.98 -27.71 -39.02
CA ARG A 707 28.75 -27.31 -40.20
C ARG A 707 27.85 -26.46 -41.11
N GLU A 708 28.41 -25.41 -41.67
CA GLU A 708 27.71 -24.60 -42.67
C GLU A 708 27.64 -25.35 -44.01
N GLU A 709 26.44 -25.50 -44.56
CA GLU A 709 26.18 -26.15 -45.84
C GLU A 709 25.41 -25.19 -46.76
N GLY A 710 26.15 -24.51 -47.65
CA GLY A 710 25.59 -23.41 -48.47
C GLY A 710 25.40 -22.14 -47.67
N LYS A 711 24.67 -21.15 -48.22
CA LYS A 711 24.59 -19.80 -47.63
C LYS A 711 23.68 -19.66 -46.41
N GLU A 712 22.84 -20.64 -46.10
CA GLU A 712 21.80 -20.44 -45.03
C GLU A 712 21.47 -21.71 -44.19
N ASN A 713 22.11 -22.89 -44.45
CA ASN A 713 21.75 -24.11 -43.73
C ASN A 713 22.91 -24.60 -42.86
N LEU A 714 22.60 -24.84 -41.58
CA LEU A 714 23.49 -25.48 -40.64
C LEU A 714 23.16 -26.98 -40.55
N SER A 715 24.10 -27.85 -40.99
CA SER A 715 23.92 -29.29 -40.84
C SER A 715 24.65 -29.83 -39.60
N MET A 716 23.99 -30.73 -38.88
CA MET A 716 24.62 -31.38 -37.72
C MET A 716 25.78 -32.26 -38.15
N VAL A 717 26.91 -32.13 -37.45
CA VAL A 717 28.10 -32.94 -37.71
C VAL A 717 28.03 -34.24 -36.89
N GLY A 718 27.84 -35.34 -37.55
CA GLY A 718 27.88 -36.68 -36.89
C GLY A 718 29.28 -37.06 -36.42
N ALA A 719 29.36 -37.90 -35.41
CA ALA A 719 30.63 -38.34 -34.81
C ALA A 719 31.60 -39.01 -35.81
N THR A 720 31.07 -39.59 -36.88
CA THR A 720 31.87 -40.28 -37.95
C THR A 720 32.24 -39.36 -39.12
N TYR A 721 31.78 -38.10 -39.11
CA TYR A 721 32.11 -37.15 -40.17
C TYR A 721 33.60 -36.78 -40.11
N LYS A 722 34.31 -36.91 -41.26
CA LYS A 722 35.69 -36.46 -41.39
C LYS A 722 35.73 -35.04 -41.92
N MET A 723 36.38 -34.16 -41.18
CA MET A 723 36.50 -32.74 -41.52
C MET A 723 37.27 -32.55 -42.82
N ARG A 724 36.76 -31.71 -43.72
CA ARG A 724 37.32 -31.43 -45.03
C ARG A 724 37.89 -30.00 -45.08
N LEU A 725 38.84 -29.81 -45.92
CA LEU A 725 39.38 -28.49 -46.24
C LEU A 725 38.25 -27.59 -46.74
N GLY A 726 38.11 -26.41 -46.11
CA GLY A 726 37.06 -25.41 -46.40
C GLY A 726 35.77 -25.59 -45.62
N ASP A 727 35.65 -26.59 -44.73
CA ASP A 727 34.50 -26.71 -43.83
C ASP A 727 34.45 -25.51 -42.87
N ILE A 728 33.28 -24.90 -42.74
CA ILE A 728 33.01 -23.88 -41.76
C ILE A 728 32.23 -24.51 -40.61
N LEU A 729 32.84 -24.55 -39.44
CA LEU A 729 32.26 -25.15 -38.24
C LEU A 729 31.80 -24.04 -37.30
N TRP A 730 30.60 -24.18 -36.81
CA TRP A 730 30.08 -23.36 -35.70
C TRP A 730 30.37 -24.07 -34.39
N ILE A 731 31.06 -23.35 -33.49
CA ILE A 731 31.59 -23.88 -32.25
C ILE A 731 31.21 -22.97 -31.08
N VAL A 732 30.80 -23.61 -29.98
CA VAL A 732 30.52 -22.96 -28.73
C VAL A 732 31.59 -23.30 -27.72
N GLY A 733 32.10 -22.30 -27.02
CA GLY A 733 33.09 -22.41 -25.95
C GLY A 733 33.30 -21.11 -25.22
N GLU A 734 34.06 -21.16 -24.14
CA GLU A 734 34.52 -19.94 -23.44
C GLU A 734 35.50 -19.15 -24.35
N ASP A 735 35.55 -17.83 -24.17
CA ASP A 735 36.35 -16.93 -25.02
C ASP A 735 37.83 -17.36 -25.09
N GLU A 736 38.41 -17.77 -23.97
CA GLU A 736 39.79 -18.23 -23.89
C GLU A 736 39.98 -19.60 -24.57
N ALA A 737 39.02 -20.51 -24.45
CA ALA A 737 38.98 -21.79 -25.09
C ALA A 737 38.88 -21.65 -26.63
N LEU A 738 38.03 -20.76 -27.09
CA LEU A 738 37.84 -20.43 -28.50
C LEU A 738 39.12 -19.82 -29.14
N ARG A 739 39.82 -18.94 -28.40
CA ARG A 739 41.12 -18.39 -28.87
C ARG A 739 42.19 -19.48 -29.02
N ARG A 740 42.35 -20.33 -27.98
CA ARG A 740 43.29 -21.47 -28.05
C ARG A 740 42.97 -22.40 -29.21
N LEU A 741 41.70 -22.61 -29.45
CA LEU A 741 41.25 -23.40 -30.58
C LEU A 741 41.51 -22.74 -31.94
N GLN A 742 41.32 -21.42 -32.05
CA GLN A 742 41.64 -20.67 -33.27
C GLN A 742 43.13 -20.67 -33.57
N ASP A 743 43.99 -20.55 -32.56
CA ASP A 743 45.43 -20.58 -32.68
C ASP A 743 45.88 -22.00 -33.11
N ALA A 744 45.38 -23.04 -32.48
CA ALA A 744 45.64 -24.41 -32.85
C ALA A 744 45.17 -24.75 -34.30
N ASN A 745 44.03 -24.18 -34.73
CA ASN A 745 43.51 -24.36 -36.10
C ASN A 745 44.40 -23.69 -37.15
N ARG A 746 45.11 -22.62 -36.79
CA ARG A 746 46.08 -21.93 -37.67
C ARG A 746 47.47 -22.58 -37.69
N GLY A 747 47.70 -23.59 -36.86
CA GLY A 747 48.96 -24.28 -36.74
C GLY A 747 50.08 -23.51 -36.05
N VAL A 748 49.66 -22.55 -35.18
CA VAL A 748 50.56 -21.73 -34.31
C VAL A 748 50.63 -22.33 -32.94
#